data_7d803b907b8dc48bf77a8bef15e01046
#
_entry.id   7d803b907b8dc48bf77a8bef15e01046
#
_cell.length_a   1.000
_cell.length_b   1.000
_cell.length_c   1.000
_cell.angle_alpha   90.00
_cell.angle_beta   90.00
_cell.angle_gamma   90.00
#
_symmetry.space_group_name_H-M   'P 1'
#
loop_
_entity.id
_entity.type
_entity.pdbx_description
1 polymer ?
#
loop_
_entity_poly.entity_id
_entity_poly.type
_entity_poly.pdbx_seq_one_letter_code
_entity_poly.pdbx_strand_id
1 'polypeptide(L)'
;MKRETIRTLAKSSVAIAALILPAAAFAQSGEQAATDNTEVVGGFEDIVVTATRQSQAISKVPLSVSAFSQETLDSRGVREFADVIRQTPGVVFEATNTTTNISIRGINSTAGAATTGVYIDDTPIQIRSLGYSGGNAYPVIFDLERVEVLRGPQGTLFGAGSQGGTIRFISPQPSLTRSSGYVRAEAALTENGGPSYEAGVAYGVPLVEDKLGMRVSGYYRRDGGFIDRVRFEDKGVVDDDANYQNSYVGRVAFTWSPVPELRITPSITYQKIYTNDSPESWDNVRADFTVPDAQFSDYDNGVFLNGNRVQESGRDRFYLPTLNVQYSFGAVDLTAIGSYFDRKQTFRSDYTLFDQSLFTGITLPIFPDQEGFSDFVNTQKITTGEVRLQSANTDSALTWVIGGFYQKAKQLSIQQVEDRFLFEYAPFLIPFFPPLVDGRLIYDQSTTSKDTQIAAFGQVNFKPMDQLTLTVGLRYGQTKFNINSFAQGPVVGPPVTDIGTQKEKPFTPKFGVEFQVDPANMIYASASKGFRPGGYNPQVGVPCQASDLDPLGYPDGRPETYKSDSVWSYEAGVKSRTLGGRLSVQGSVYQIDWKNIQQVVGLGGCGFQFTANLGSARSRGFDLQLDYRVTDDFTLQAEVGYTNAKFLDTFFGGPLATVPLVTEGNHVTTPPWTVSVHAQHEFSLREEDDAYLRADFDYRAHQSSLTPGLDPRNGGVDPTLSNAPAIRALSLRAGYRLNGIDLSMFANNVLDQAVWSSRRARDNNNATIYRSNIVRPRTFGVTAAYRF
;
A
#
# COMPACT_ATOMS: atom_id res chain seq x y z
N MET A 1 -22.81 28.40 14.71
CA MET A 1 -22.16 27.07 14.69
C MET A 1 -20.73 27.07 15.26
N LYS A 2 -19.86 28.05 15.00
CA LYS A 2 -18.45 28.07 15.51
C LYS A 2 -18.27 28.11 17.04
N ARG A 3 -19.27 28.48 17.84
CA ARG A 3 -19.16 28.55 19.32
C ARG A 3 -19.50 27.25 20.06
N GLU A 4 -20.23 26.33 19.46
CA GLU A 4 -20.58 25.06 20.12
C GLU A 4 -19.50 24.01 19.97
N THR A 5 -18.80 23.98 18.87
CA THR A 5 -17.67 23.05 18.60
C THR A 5 -16.52 23.22 19.59
N ILE A 6 -16.21 24.48 19.98
CA ILE A 6 -15.16 24.78 20.98
C ILE A 6 -15.55 24.27 22.39
N ARG A 7 -16.83 24.31 22.72
CA ARG A 7 -17.33 23.82 24.02
C ARG A 7 -17.31 22.30 24.13
N THR A 8 -17.45 21.57 23.01
CA THR A 8 -17.40 20.11 22.99
C THR A 8 -15.93 19.61 23.11
N LEU A 9 -14.98 20.31 22.51
CA LEU A 9 -13.55 20.04 22.64
C LEU A 9 -13.02 20.24 24.05
N ALA A 10 -13.46 21.29 24.75
CA ALA A 10 -13.06 21.52 26.14
C ALA A 10 -13.57 20.41 27.09
N LYS A 11 -14.69 19.76 26.75
CA LYS A 11 -15.21 18.62 27.52
C LYS A 11 -14.51 17.30 27.17
N SER A 12 -14.02 17.12 25.92
CA SER A 12 -13.28 15.94 25.47
C SER A 12 -11.83 15.94 25.97
N SER A 13 -11.21 17.13 26.11
CA SER A 13 -9.83 17.26 26.61
C SER A 13 -9.69 16.86 28.09
N VAL A 14 -10.73 17.03 28.90
CA VAL A 14 -10.75 16.60 30.29
C VAL A 14 -10.88 15.08 30.43
N ALA A 15 -11.53 14.40 29.48
CA ALA A 15 -11.69 12.94 29.52
C ALA A 15 -10.37 12.21 29.13
N ILE A 16 -9.53 12.81 28.29
CA ILE A 16 -8.23 12.24 27.90
C ILE A 16 -7.22 12.30 29.05
N ALA A 17 -7.22 13.37 29.84
CA ALA A 17 -6.36 13.50 31.00
C ALA A 17 -6.71 12.50 32.13
N ALA A 18 -7.97 12.05 32.21
CA ALA A 18 -8.43 11.10 33.22
C ALA A 18 -8.08 9.62 32.91
N LEU A 19 -7.75 9.28 31.65
CA LEU A 19 -7.37 7.93 31.24
C LEU A 19 -5.89 7.62 31.46
N ILE A 20 -5.04 8.63 31.68
CA ILE A 20 -3.59 8.47 31.87
C ILE A 20 -3.23 8.23 33.36
N LEU A 21 -4.10 8.56 34.32
CA LEU A 21 -3.81 8.52 35.76
C LEU A 21 -3.70 7.13 36.43
N PRO A 22 -4.31 6.02 35.95
CA PRO A 22 -4.14 4.74 36.63
C PRO A 22 -2.87 3.95 36.25
N ALA A 23 -2.15 4.32 35.18
CA ALA A 23 -0.97 3.57 34.74
C ALA A 23 0.30 3.86 35.57
N ALA A 24 0.35 5.01 36.22
CA ALA A 24 1.51 5.42 37.03
C ALA A 24 1.64 4.70 38.38
N ALA A 25 0.63 3.94 38.82
CA ALA A 25 0.64 3.27 40.13
C ALA A 25 1.34 1.91 40.17
N PHE A 26 1.78 1.36 39.05
CA PHE A 26 2.43 0.05 38.95
C PHE A 26 3.93 0.08 38.63
N ALA A 27 4.56 1.24 38.55
CA ALA A 27 5.94 1.40 38.11
C ALA A 27 6.98 1.61 39.26
N GLN A 28 6.73 1.08 40.45
CA GLN A 28 7.74 1.12 41.52
C GLN A 28 8.15 -0.30 41.93
N SER A 29 9.09 -0.87 41.19
CA SER A 29 10.14 -1.78 41.68
C SER A 29 10.93 -2.35 40.50
N GLY A 30 12.12 -1.90 40.27
CA GLY A 30 13.02 -2.46 39.25
C GLY A 30 14.36 -1.77 39.25
N GLU A 31 15.24 -2.30 40.07
CA GLU A 31 16.67 -1.99 40.12
C GLU A 31 17.32 -2.09 38.73
N GLN A 32 18.16 -1.15 38.40
CA GLN A 32 18.95 -1.09 37.17
C GLN A 32 19.74 -2.38 36.95
N ALA A 33 19.42 -3.11 35.91
CA ALA A 33 20.24 -4.20 35.38
C ALA A 33 21.05 -3.67 34.20
N ALA A 34 22.34 -3.94 34.25
CA ALA A 34 23.40 -3.48 33.36
C ALA A 34 23.02 -3.63 31.85
N THR A 35 23.06 -2.53 31.16
CA THR A 35 23.18 -2.47 29.71
C THR A 35 24.55 -3.01 29.32
N ASP A 36 24.56 -3.95 28.40
CA ASP A 36 25.75 -4.38 27.68
C ASP A 36 26.22 -3.16 26.86
N ASN A 37 27.20 -2.43 27.42
CA ASN A 37 27.75 -1.23 26.80
C ASN A 37 28.64 -1.61 25.63
N THR A 38 28.06 -1.72 24.47
CA THR A 38 28.77 -1.26 23.27
C THR A 38 28.71 0.26 23.31
N GLU A 39 29.82 0.91 23.65
CA GLU A 39 29.96 2.36 23.54
C GLU A 39 29.64 2.80 22.10
N VAL A 40 28.40 3.21 21.83
CA VAL A 40 28.05 3.94 20.63
C VAL A 40 28.43 5.40 20.84
N VAL A 41 29.69 5.70 20.60
CA VAL A 41 30.16 7.08 20.59
C VAL A 41 29.48 7.83 19.44
N GLY A 42 28.40 8.53 19.75
CA GLY A 42 27.86 9.62 18.91
C GLY A 42 27.19 9.24 17.59
N GLY A 43 26.88 7.95 17.30
CA GLY A 43 26.28 7.48 16.03
C GLY A 43 24.77 7.27 16.08
N PHE A 44 24.11 7.24 14.90
CA PHE A 44 22.75 6.74 14.76
C PHE A 44 22.70 5.25 15.13
N GLU A 45 21.68 4.85 15.87
CA GLU A 45 21.44 3.44 16.19
C GLU A 45 21.14 2.66 14.90
N ASP A 46 21.79 1.50 14.74
CA ASP A 46 21.65 0.68 13.53
C ASP A 46 20.41 -0.19 13.65
N ILE A 47 19.38 0.11 12.87
CA ILE A 47 18.16 -0.70 12.85
C ILE A 47 18.50 -2.09 12.31
N VAL A 48 18.20 -3.13 13.09
CA VAL A 48 18.33 -4.52 12.66
C VAL A 48 17.13 -4.86 11.75
N VAL A 49 17.40 -5.36 10.56
CA VAL A 49 16.39 -5.76 9.58
C VAL A 49 16.51 -7.25 9.25
N THR A 50 15.42 -7.81 8.71
CA THR A 50 15.37 -9.22 8.27
C THR A 50 15.13 -9.35 6.77
N ALA A 51 15.61 -8.36 6.02
CA ALA A 51 15.46 -8.22 4.57
C ALA A 51 16.03 -9.41 3.78
N THR A 52 17.08 -10.06 4.31
CA THR A 52 17.75 -11.23 3.72
C THR A 52 17.32 -12.56 4.34
N ARG A 53 16.22 -12.59 5.11
CA ARG A 53 15.78 -13.71 5.95
C ARG A 53 16.73 -14.02 7.12
N GLN A 54 17.76 -13.23 7.30
CA GLN A 54 18.70 -13.25 8.44
C GLN A 54 18.67 -11.88 9.10
N SER A 55 18.81 -11.83 10.43
CA SER A 55 18.88 -10.57 11.17
C SER A 55 20.22 -9.92 10.94
N GLN A 56 20.24 -8.71 10.39
CA GLN A 56 21.44 -7.94 10.06
C GLN A 56 21.17 -6.45 10.29
N ALA A 57 22.20 -5.73 10.72
CA ALA A 57 22.16 -4.27 10.76
C ALA A 57 21.93 -3.71 9.34
N ILE A 58 21.06 -2.70 9.20
CA ILE A 58 20.71 -2.13 7.88
C ILE A 58 21.94 -1.63 7.12
N SER A 59 22.96 -1.15 7.83
CA SER A 59 24.24 -0.71 7.24
C SER A 59 25.01 -1.84 6.54
N LYS A 60 24.80 -3.10 6.95
CA LYS A 60 25.47 -4.30 6.42
C LYS A 60 24.64 -5.08 5.40
N VAL A 61 23.43 -4.61 5.05
CA VAL A 61 22.58 -5.28 4.06
C VAL A 61 22.87 -4.73 2.67
N PRO A 62 23.38 -5.53 1.69
CA PRO A 62 23.74 -5.07 0.35
C PRO A 62 22.51 -4.94 -0.56
N LEU A 63 21.54 -4.12 -0.14
CA LEU A 63 20.28 -3.82 -0.80
C LEU A 63 19.87 -2.38 -0.49
N SER A 64 19.11 -1.77 -1.38
CA SER A 64 18.37 -0.55 -1.10
C SER A 64 17.17 -0.87 -0.20
N VAL A 65 17.24 -0.49 1.07
CA VAL A 65 16.21 -0.74 2.07
C VAL A 65 16.02 0.47 2.97
N SER A 66 14.75 0.79 3.27
CA SER A 66 14.40 1.74 4.33
C SER A 66 13.72 0.98 5.46
N ALA A 67 14.03 1.34 6.70
CA ALA A 67 13.39 0.76 7.87
C ALA A 67 12.99 1.88 8.85
N PHE A 68 11.78 1.76 9.40
CA PHE A 68 11.20 2.74 10.32
C PHE A 68 10.75 2.02 11.59
N SER A 69 11.35 2.34 12.74
CA SER A 69 10.89 1.86 14.05
C SER A 69 9.53 2.50 14.41
N GLN A 70 8.78 1.91 15.35
CA GLN A 70 7.53 2.52 15.84
C GLN A 70 7.78 3.92 16.41
N GLU A 71 8.92 4.14 17.06
CA GLU A 71 9.29 5.44 17.60
C GLU A 71 9.49 6.47 16.48
N THR A 72 10.23 6.10 15.42
CA THR A 72 10.40 6.95 14.23
C THR A 72 9.04 7.26 13.58
N LEU A 73 8.17 6.26 13.45
CA LEU A 73 6.83 6.45 12.89
C LEU A 73 5.99 7.43 13.72
N ASP A 74 6.06 7.32 15.05
CA ASP A 74 5.33 8.22 15.95
C ASP A 74 5.86 9.66 15.91
N SER A 75 7.18 9.84 15.97
CA SER A 75 7.82 11.16 15.93
C SER A 75 7.55 11.89 14.61
N ARG A 76 7.43 11.15 13.51
CA ARG A 76 7.09 11.66 12.18
C ARG A 76 5.57 11.79 11.94
N GLY A 77 4.74 11.40 12.91
CA GLY A 77 3.29 11.47 12.78
C GLY A 77 2.71 10.49 11.74
N VAL A 78 3.40 9.40 11.46
CA VAL A 78 2.95 8.35 10.55
C VAL A 78 1.83 7.54 11.20
N ARG A 79 0.67 7.47 10.53
CA ARG A 79 -0.53 6.79 11.05
C ARG A 79 -1.04 5.70 10.15
N GLU A 80 -0.83 5.86 8.87
CA GLU A 80 -1.31 4.93 7.86
C GLU A 80 -0.21 4.53 6.87
N PHE A 81 -0.53 3.52 6.07
CA PHE A 81 0.40 2.99 5.06
C PHE A 81 0.89 4.06 4.07
N ALA A 82 0.00 4.95 3.64
CA ALA A 82 0.35 6.04 2.71
C ALA A 82 1.43 6.97 3.27
N ASP A 83 1.46 7.17 4.60
CA ASP A 83 2.46 8.00 5.26
C ASP A 83 3.85 7.37 5.19
N VAL A 84 3.95 6.03 5.43
CA VAL A 84 5.22 5.28 5.29
C VAL A 84 5.78 5.43 3.88
N ILE A 85 4.89 5.32 2.87
CA ILE A 85 5.29 5.41 1.48
C ILE A 85 5.80 6.80 1.13
N ARG A 86 5.15 7.87 1.62
CA ARG A 86 5.60 9.24 1.38
C ARG A 86 7.05 9.48 1.83
N GLN A 87 7.46 8.82 2.90
CA GLN A 87 8.80 8.91 3.47
C GLN A 87 9.79 7.90 2.90
N THR A 88 9.43 7.21 1.81
CA THR A 88 10.31 6.20 1.20
C THR A 88 10.69 6.63 -0.21
N PRO A 89 11.99 6.88 -0.51
CA PRO A 89 12.41 7.33 -1.83
C PRO A 89 12.09 6.32 -2.92
N GLY A 90 11.62 6.81 -4.07
CA GLY A 90 11.31 5.98 -5.24
C GLY A 90 10.07 5.10 -5.09
N VAL A 91 9.24 5.33 -4.06
CA VAL A 91 7.97 4.62 -3.85
C VAL A 91 6.81 5.59 -3.94
N VAL A 92 5.73 5.15 -4.58
CA VAL A 92 4.50 5.92 -4.74
C VAL A 92 3.30 5.02 -4.43
N PHE A 93 2.35 5.56 -3.70
CA PHE A 93 1.07 4.94 -3.40
C PHE A 93 -0.06 5.76 -3.97
N GLU A 94 -0.92 5.11 -4.72
CA GLU A 94 -2.14 5.69 -5.27
C GLU A 94 -3.32 4.81 -4.84
N ALA A 95 -4.31 5.43 -4.25
CA ALA A 95 -5.55 4.79 -3.88
C ALA A 95 -6.72 5.50 -4.58
N THR A 96 -7.69 4.72 -5.03
CA THR A 96 -9.02 5.18 -5.41
C THR A 96 -10.02 4.50 -4.50
N ASN A 97 -11.30 4.82 -4.62
CA ASN A 97 -12.34 4.14 -3.82
C ASN A 97 -12.33 2.61 -4.01
N THR A 98 -11.92 2.12 -5.18
CA THR A 98 -12.01 0.69 -5.55
C THR A 98 -10.68 -0.01 -5.68
N THR A 99 -9.57 0.70 -5.90
CA THR A 99 -8.27 0.09 -6.19
C THR A 99 -7.14 0.79 -5.46
N THR A 100 -6.07 0.05 -5.22
CA THR A 100 -4.82 0.58 -4.68
C THR A 100 -3.65 0.11 -5.54
N ASN A 101 -2.72 1.03 -5.81
CA ASN A 101 -1.55 0.77 -6.62
C ASN A 101 -0.28 1.23 -5.88
N ILE A 102 0.71 0.34 -5.78
CA ILE A 102 2.04 0.67 -5.26
C ILE A 102 3.01 0.61 -6.43
N SER A 103 3.72 1.70 -6.65
CA SER A 103 4.82 1.78 -7.60
C SER A 103 6.14 1.87 -6.83
N ILE A 104 7.04 0.93 -7.06
CA ILE A 104 8.41 0.97 -6.55
C ILE A 104 9.36 1.07 -7.75
N ARG A 105 10.11 2.18 -7.84
CA ARG A 105 11.02 2.44 -8.96
C ARG A 105 10.34 2.34 -10.34
N GLY A 106 9.06 2.75 -10.42
CA GLY A 106 8.25 2.69 -11.64
C GLY A 106 7.65 1.33 -11.96
N ILE A 107 7.86 0.29 -11.14
CA ILE A 107 7.22 -1.01 -11.30
C ILE A 107 5.92 -1.02 -10.50
N ASN A 108 4.80 -1.02 -11.21
CA ASN A 108 3.45 -0.96 -10.64
C ASN A 108 2.54 -2.07 -11.18
N SER A 109 1.34 -2.19 -10.64
CA SER A 109 0.34 -3.17 -11.08
C SER A 109 -1.03 -2.53 -11.23
N THR A 110 -1.52 -2.52 -12.46
CA THR A 110 -2.92 -2.15 -12.77
C THR A 110 -3.78 -3.39 -13.02
N ALA A 111 -3.17 -4.59 -13.13
CA ALA A 111 -3.86 -5.82 -13.52
C ALA A 111 -3.20 -7.07 -12.91
N GLY A 112 -3.97 -8.13 -12.76
CA GLY A 112 -3.44 -9.45 -12.39
C GLY A 112 -2.90 -9.53 -10.95
N ALA A 113 -1.81 -10.25 -10.74
CA ALA A 113 -1.17 -10.35 -9.44
C ALA A 113 -0.43 -9.05 -9.09
N ALA A 114 -0.20 -8.78 -7.80
CA ALA A 114 0.54 -7.62 -7.35
C ALA A 114 2.00 -7.65 -7.81
N THR A 115 2.60 -6.47 -8.01
CA THR A 115 4.04 -6.29 -8.28
C THR A 115 4.84 -6.01 -7.02
N THR A 116 4.18 -5.59 -5.94
CA THR A 116 4.78 -5.32 -4.64
C THR A 116 4.27 -6.32 -3.61
N GLY A 117 5.18 -7.01 -2.94
CA GLY A 117 4.85 -7.90 -1.84
C GLY A 117 4.50 -7.11 -0.57
N VAL A 118 3.37 -7.42 0.06
CA VAL A 118 2.97 -6.85 1.35
C VAL A 118 2.88 -7.97 2.37
N TYR A 119 3.60 -7.83 3.48
CA TYR A 119 3.76 -8.86 4.50
C TYR A 119 3.43 -8.33 5.89
N ILE A 120 2.73 -9.13 6.67
CA ILE A 120 2.69 -9.00 8.14
C ILE A 120 3.61 -10.11 8.68
N ASP A 121 4.68 -9.71 9.35
CA ASP A 121 5.80 -10.59 9.71
C ASP A 121 6.34 -11.32 8.45
N ASP A 122 6.20 -12.62 8.36
CA ASP A 122 6.59 -13.43 7.21
C ASP A 122 5.40 -13.91 6.35
N THR A 123 4.17 -13.44 6.64
CA THR A 123 2.97 -13.84 5.91
C THR A 123 2.62 -12.86 4.80
N PRO A 124 2.60 -13.28 3.53
CA PRO A 124 2.14 -12.46 2.42
C PRO A 124 0.62 -12.29 2.47
N ILE A 125 0.13 -11.05 2.35
CA ILE A 125 -1.29 -10.70 2.40
C ILE A 125 -1.82 -10.04 1.12
N GLN A 126 -0.96 -9.82 0.12
CA GLN A 126 -1.37 -9.24 -1.16
C GLN A 126 -2.31 -10.14 -1.93
N ILE A 127 -3.20 -9.53 -2.73
CA ILE A 127 -4.18 -10.22 -3.56
C ILE A 127 -3.80 -10.20 -5.05
N ARG A 128 -4.51 -11.05 -5.82
CA ARG A 128 -4.63 -10.91 -7.27
C ARG A 128 -5.89 -10.11 -7.58
N SER A 129 -5.80 -9.13 -8.46
CA SER A 129 -6.98 -8.45 -9.00
C SER A 129 -7.79 -9.42 -9.88
N LEU A 130 -9.08 -9.54 -9.59
CA LEU A 130 -10.04 -10.36 -10.35
C LEU A 130 -11.09 -9.44 -11.00
N GLY A 131 -10.65 -8.60 -11.94
CA GLY A 131 -11.52 -7.56 -12.52
C GLY A 131 -11.71 -6.39 -11.55
N TYR A 132 -12.94 -6.05 -11.22
CA TYR A 132 -13.28 -4.95 -10.29
C TYR A 132 -13.20 -5.35 -8.83
N SER A 133 -12.34 -6.30 -8.47
CA SER A 133 -12.10 -6.65 -7.07
C SER A 133 -11.42 -5.49 -6.34
N GLY A 134 -11.74 -5.34 -5.07
CA GLY A 134 -11.13 -4.31 -4.21
C GLY A 134 -9.61 -4.43 -4.07
N GLY A 135 -8.99 -3.37 -3.59
CA GLY A 135 -7.55 -3.27 -3.40
C GLY A 135 -6.99 -4.20 -2.30
N ASN A 136 -5.68 -4.17 -2.13
CA ASN A 136 -4.99 -4.90 -1.05
C ASN A 136 -5.44 -4.42 0.33
N ALA A 137 -5.34 -5.30 1.33
CA ALA A 137 -5.36 -4.88 2.72
C ALA A 137 -3.99 -4.31 3.10
N TYR A 138 -3.99 -3.20 3.84
CA TYR A 138 -2.79 -2.60 4.41
C TYR A 138 -2.92 -2.58 5.93
N PRO A 139 -1.86 -2.97 6.66
CA PRO A 139 -1.87 -2.91 8.11
C PRO A 139 -1.96 -1.47 8.62
N VAL A 140 -2.76 -1.26 9.64
CA VAL A 140 -2.78 -0.01 10.42
C VAL A 140 -1.50 0.08 11.26
N ILE A 141 -0.95 1.28 11.37
CA ILE A 141 0.33 1.55 12.05
C ILE A 141 0.11 1.72 13.55
N PHE A 142 0.18 0.62 14.29
CA PHE A 142 0.15 0.62 15.75
C PHE A 142 0.84 -0.63 16.31
N ASP A 143 1.67 -0.47 17.34
CA ASP A 143 2.41 -1.53 18.02
C ASP A 143 3.20 -2.41 17.06
N LEU A 144 4.00 -1.78 16.20
CA LEU A 144 4.97 -2.43 15.33
C LEU A 144 6.36 -2.38 15.96
N GLU A 145 7.19 -3.36 15.66
CA GLU A 145 8.63 -3.26 15.93
C GLU A 145 9.25 -2.33 14.88
N ARG A 146 8.91 -2.55 13.61
CA ARG A 146 9.36 -1.72 12.48
C ARG A 146 8.58 -2.01 11.21
N VAL A 147 8.69 -1.10 10.24
CA VAL A 147 8.31 -1.33 8.85
C VAL A 147 9.56 -1.35 7.99
N GLU A 148 9.73 -2.39 7.16
CA GLU A 148 10.84 -2.55 6.23
C GLU A 148 10.33 -2.37 4.80
N VAL A 149 10.96 -1.51 3.99
CA VAL A 149 10.66 -1.32 2.57
C VAL A 149 11.88 -1.69 1.75
N LEU A 150 11.82 -2.84 1.08
CA LEU A 150 12.87 -3.40 0.23
C LEU A 150 12.59 -2.97 -1.21
N ARG A 151 13.48 -2.21 -1.82
CA ARG A 151 13.35 -1.74 -3.20
C ARG A 151 14.05 -2.65 -4.18
N GLY A 152 13.47 -2.80 -5.37
CA GLY A 152 13.93 -3.74 -6.38
C GLY A 152 13.46 -5.18 -6.16
N PRO A 153 13.65 -6.06 -7.15
CA PRO A 153 13.08 -7.40 -7.17
C PRO A 153 13.57 -8.28 -6.02
N GLN A 154 12.61 -8.84 -5.27
CA GLN A 154 12.86 -9.77 -4.17
C GLN A 154 12.38 -11.20 -4.49
N GLY A 155 12.29 -11.55 -5.79
CA GLY A 155 11.72 -12.81 -6.24
C GLY A 155 12.41 -14.08 -5.70
N THR A 156 13.69 -14.01 -5.36
CA THR A 156 14.45 -15.16 -4.83
C THR A 156 13.97 -15.56 -3.43
N LEU A 157 13.90 -14.64 -2.48
CA LEU A 157 13.57 -14.94 -1.08
C LEU A 157 12.08 -14.75 -0.77
N PHE A 158 11.39 -13.85 -1.48
CA PHE A 158 9.97 -13.53 -1.22
C PHE A 158 9.02 -14.06 -2.30
N GLY A 159 9.54 -14.44 -3.48
CA GLY A 159 8.75 -15.12 -4.52
C GLY A 159 7.91 -14.22 -5.38
N ALA A 160 6.75 -14.73 -5.81
CA ALA A 160 5.82 -14.03 -6.69
C ALA A 160 5.23 -12.80 -6.03
N GLY A 161 5.00 -11.73 -6.82
CA GLY A 161 4.42 -10.49 -6.33
C GLY A 161 5.42 -9.55 -5.65
N SER A 162 6.73 -9.87 -5.67
CA SER A 162 7.80 -9.01 -5.15
C SER A 162 8.71 -8.53 -6.29
N GLN A 163 8.11 -8.10 -7.39
CA GLN A 163 8.78 -7.73 -8.64
C GLN A 163 9.36 -6.31 -8.57
N GLY A 164 8.60 -5.35 -8.03
CA GLY A 164 9.06 -3.99 -7.76
C GLY A 164 9.77 -3.88 -6.41
N GLY A 165 9.34 -4.69 -5.44
CA GLY A 165 9.86 -4.66 -4.07
C GLY A 165 8.98 -5.41 -3.08
N THR A 166 9.30 -5.24 -1.80
CA THR A 166 8.57 -5.87 -0.69
C THR A 166 8.45 -4.90 0.47
N ILE A 167 7.26 -4.82 1.07
CA ILE A 167 6.98 -4.03 2.26
C ILE A 167 6.58 -4.99 3.38
N ARG A 168 7.23 -4.89 4.53
CA ARG A 168 7.05 -5.80 5.65
C ARG A 168 6.72 -5.01 6.91
N PHE A 169 5.64 -5.39 7.58
CA PHE A 169 5.22 -4.90 8.88
C PHE A 169 5.63 -5.92 9.92
N ILE A 170 6.63 -5.60 10.71
CA ILE A 170 7.19 -6.53 11.71
C ILE A 170 6.57 -6.21 13.06
N SER A 171 5.97 -7.22 13.67
CA SER A 171 5.30 -7.12 14.97
C SER A 171 6.28 -7.40 16.12
N PRO A 172 6.18 -6.70 17.26
CA PRO A 172 6.97 -6.99 18.45
C PRO A 172 6.71 -8.41 18.97
N GLN A 173 7.76 -9.13 19.26
CA GLN A 173 7.66 -10.47 19.84
C GLN A 173 7.50 -10.38 21.37
N PRO A 174 6.68 -11.24 22.00
CA PRO A 174 6.60 -11.29 23.45
C PRO A 174 7.95 -11.58 24.10
N SER A 175 8.38 -10.73 25.02
CA SER A 175 9.62 -10.94 25.80
C SER A 175 9.42 -12.03 26.84
N LEU A 176 10.48 -12.81 27.10
CA LEU A 176 10.52 -13.83 28.15
C LEU A 176 11.07 -13.31 29.47
N THR A 177 11.67 -12.08 29.46
CA THR A 177 12.41 -11.55 30.62
C THR A 177 11.99 -10.16 31.06
N ARG A 178 11.37 -9.35 30.17
CA ARG A 178 11.05 -7.94 30.45
C ARG A 178 9.57 -7.66 30.18
N SER A 179 8.97 -6.85 31.04
CA SER A 179 7.70 -6.21 30.72
C SER A 179 7.93 -4.98 29.86
N SER A 180 6.99 -4.68 28.98
CA SER A 180 7.04 -3.49 28.14
C SER A 180 5.62 -3.02 27.83
N GLY A 181 5.43 -1.71 27.77
CA GLY A 181 4.13 -1.12 27.48
C GLY A 181 4.24 -0.01 26.44
N TYR A 182 3.16 0.17 25.70
CA TYR A 182 3.01 1.27 24.77
C TYR A 182 1.56 1.74 24.79
N VAL A 183 1.38 3.03 25.07
CA VAL A 183 0.07 3.71 25.02
C VAL A 183 0.18 4.90 24.10
N ARG A 184 -0.84 5.14 23.26
CA ARG A 184 -0.92 6.32 22.40
C ARG A 184 -2.34 6.82 22.31
N ALA A 185 -2.51 8.14 22.39
CA ALA A 185 -3.76 8.85 22.15
C ALA A 185 -3.50 10.10 21.32
N GLU A 186 -4.43 10.42 20.43
CA GLU A 186 -4.37 11.61 19.58
C GLU A 186 -5.77 12.22 19.44
N ALA A 187 -5.82 13.54 19.34
CA ALA A 187 -7.01 14.29 18.93
C ALA A 187 -6.59 15.36 17.93
N ALA A 188 -7.32 15.45 16.81
CA ALA A 188 -7.00 16.39 15.74
C ALA A 188 -8.27 16.96 15.09
N LEU A 189 -8.11 18.12 14.45
CA LEU A 189 -9.14 18.82 13.68
C LEU A 189 -8.57 19.15 12.31
N THR A 190 -9.27 18.73 11.28
CA THR A 190 -9.01 19.10 9.90
C THR A 190 -9.77 20.38 9.57
N GLU A 191 -9.15 21.30 8.85
CA GLU A 191 -9.80 22.51 8.38
C GLU A 191 -10.97 22.17 7.47
N ASN A 192 -12.15 22.78 7.74
CA ASN A 192 -13.41 22.45 7.08
C ASN A 192 -13.76 20.95 7.12
N GLY A 193 -13.42 20.26 8.21
CA GLY A 193 -13.67 18.83 8.35
C GLY A 193 -13.97 18.42 9.79
N GLY A 194 -14.37 17.16 9.96
CA GLY A 194 -14.71 16.53 11.23
C GLY A 194 -13.52 16.20 12.11
N PRO A 195 -13.76 15.94 13.40
CA PRO A 195 -12.70 15.59 14.34
C PRO A 195 -12.14 14.18 14.09
N SER A 196 -10.82 14.07 14.20
CA SER A 196 -10.08 12.80 14.23
C SER A 196 -9.61 12.51 15.65
N TYR A 197 -9.64 11.24 16.06
CA TYR A 197 -9.14 10.82 17.36
C TYR A 197 -8.73 9.35 17.34
N GLU A 198 -7.75 9.02 18.18
CA GLU A 198 -7.30 7.63 18.36
C GLU A 198 -6.96 7.33 19.82
N ALA A 199 -7.02 6.04 20.15
CA ALA A 199 -6.50 5.48 21.38
C ALA A 199 -5.99 4.07 21.14
N GLY A 200 -4.82 3.77 21.68
CA GLY A 200 -4.21 2.45 21.57
C GLY A 200 -3.41 2.09 22.80
N VAL A 201 -3.39 0.79 23.12
CA VAL A 201 -2.63 0.21 24.22
C VAL A 201 -2.01 -1.11 23.78
N ALA A 202 -0.76 -1.30 24.17
CA ALA A 202 -0.07 -2.57 24.04
C ALA A 202 0.69 -2.87 25.34
N TYR A 203 0.66 -4.15 25.76
CA TYR A 203 1.34 -4.61 26.96
C TYR A 203 1.95 -5.98 26.75
N GLY A 204 3.22 -6.10 27.03
CA GLY A 204 4.01 -7.33 26.99
C GLY A 204 4.50 -7.70 28.38
N VAL A 205 4.43 -8.97 28.76
CA VAL A 205 4.84 -9.46 30.08
C VAL A 205 5.38 -10.88 30.01
N PRO A 206 6.46 -11.23 30.71
CA PRO A 206 6.84 -12.61 30.97
C PRO A 206 5.84 -13.21 31.96
N LEU A 207 5.09 -14.24 31.53
CA LEU A 207 4.18 -15.00 32.40
C LEU A 207 4.94 -16.02 33.24
N VAL A 208 5.98 -16.59 32.66
CA VAL A 208 6.97 -17.47 33.32
C VAL A 208 8.33 -17.03 32.75
N GLU A 209 9.19 -16.53 33.64
CA GLU A 209 10.51 -16.04 33.28
C GLU A 209 11.29 -17.07 32.45
N ASP A 210 11.96 -16.62 31.38
CA ASP A 210 12.71 -17.40 30.39
C ASP A 210 11.90 -18.45 29.60
N LYS A 211 10.61 -18.68 29.93
CA LYS A 211 9.81 -19.78 29.33
C LYS A 211 8.57 -19.32 28.61
N LEU A 212 7.82 -18.37 29.14
CA LEU A 212 6.53 -18.00 28.56
C LEU A 212 6.32 -16.49 28.67
N GLY A 213 6.23 -15.84 27.54
CA GLY A 213 5.85 -14.44 27.42
C GLY A 213 4.54 -14.24 26.69
N MET A 214 3.86 -13.15 26.97
CA MET A 214 2.63 -12.73 26.28
C MET A 214 2.74 -11.26 25.89
N ARG A 215 2.14 -10.90 24.74
CA ARG A 215 1.89 -9.51 24.35
C ARG A 215 0.48 -9.38 23.80
N VAL A 216 -0.22 -8.34 24.23
CA VAL A 216 -1.57 -8.00 23.77
C VAL A 216 -1.58 -6.56 23.35
N SER A 217 -2.22 -6.23 22.23
CA SER A 217 -2.46 -4.85 21.80
C SER A 217 -3.88 -4.65 21.30
N GLY A 218 -4.39 -3.43 21.48
CA GLY A 218 -5.68 -2.97 20.98
C GLY A 218 -5.60 -1.51 20.57
N TYR A 219 -6.23 -1.18 19.45
CA TYR A 219 -6.19 0.17 18.88
C TYR A 219 -7.50 0.50 18.19
N TYR A 220 -7.92 1.75 18.35
CA TYR A 220 -9.02 2.37 17.65
C TYR A 220 -8.62 3.75 17.14
N ARG A 221 -9.02 4.06 15.90
CA ARG A 221 -8.89 5.38 15.30
C ARG A 221 -10.14 5.74 14.52
N ARG A 222 -10.58 6.98 14.65
CA ARG A 222 -11.48 7.66 13.73
C ARG A 222 -10.72 8.76 13.01
N ASP A 223 -10.66 8.67 11.71
CA ASP A 223 -10.25 9.76 10.84
C ASP A 223 -11.52 10.55 10.46
N GLY A 224 -11.58 11.82 10.82
CA GLY A 224 -12.68 12.69 10.48
C GLY A 224 -12.77 12.93 8.98
N GLY A 225 -13.97 13.07 8.44
CA GLY A 225 -14.18 13.45 7.05
C GLY A 225 -13.82 14.90 6.78
N PHE A 226 -13.80 15.28 5.52
CA PHE A 226 -13.64 16.65 5.04
C PHE A 226 -14.25 16.83 3.64
N ILE A 227 -15.03 15.87 3.17
CA ILE A 227 -15.77 15.90 1.90
C ILE A 227 -17.24 15.76 2.24
N ASP A 228 -18.05 16.73 1.83
CA ASP A 228 -19.48 16.69 2.04
C ASP A 228 -20.17 15.96 0.88
N ARG A 229 -21.09 15.05 1.20
CA ARG A 229 -21.99 14.50 0.19
C ARG A 229 -23.18 15.43 0.03
N VAL A 230 -23.42 15.86 -1.22
CA VAL A 230 -24.44 16.82 -1.58
C VAL A 230 -25.43 16.25 -2.61
N ARG A 231 -26.62 16.79 -2.65
CA ARG A 231 -27.52 16.53 -3.78
C ARG A 231 -26.93 17.12 -5.05
N PHE A 232 -27.04 16.38 -6.14
CA PHE A 232 -26.49 16.82 -7.43
C PHE A 232 -27.16 18.12 -7.92
N GLU A 233 -28.47 18.24 -7.74
CA GLU A 233 -29.32 19.27 -8.34
C GLU A 233 -29.11 20.67 -7.73
N ASP A 234 -29.09 20.76 -6.40
CA ASP A 234 -29.07 22.05 -5.66
C ASP A 234 -27.85 22.17 -4.73
N LYS A 235 -26.97 21.15 -4.69
CA LYS A 235 -25.81 21.06 -3.80
C LYS A 235 -26.15 21.17 -2.33
N GLY A 236 -27.40 20.90 -1.97
CA GLY A 236 -27.81 20.81 -0.58
C GLY A 236 -27.13 19.64 0.11
N VAL A 237 -26.51 19.91 1.26
CA VAL A 237 -25.74 18.91 2.00
C VAL A 237 -26.67 17.78 2.48
N VAL A 238 -26.26 16.54 2.20
CA VAL A 238 -26.92 15.30 2.62
C VAL A 238 -26.20 14.67 3.81
N ASP A 239 -24.85 14.72 3.80
CA ASP A 239 -24.02 14.16 4.87
C ASP A 239 -22.75 15.01 4.97
N ASP A 240 -22.59 15.71 6.11
CA ASP A 240 -21.43 16.55 6.39
C ASP A 240 -20.22 15.64 6.67
N ASP A 241 -19.03 16.01 6.19
CA ASP A 241 -17.78 15.29 6.45
C ASP A 241 -17.91 13.79 6.17
N ALA A 242 -18.58 13.43 5.08
CA ALA A 242 -19.08 12.07 4.80
C ALA A 242 -17.96 11.02 4.69
N ASN A 243 -16.76 11.40 4.26
CA ASN A 243 -15.65 10.46 3.97
C ASN A 243 -14.85 10.04 5.21
N TYR A 244 -15.48 9.99 6.40
CA TYR A 244 -14.78 9.54 7.59
C TYR A 244 -14.49 8.02 7.58
N GLN A 245 -13.45 7.64 8.31
CA GLN A 245 -13.03 6.24 8.44
C GLN A 245 -12.86 5.85 9.90
N ASN A 246 -13.27 4.62 10.25
CA ASN A 246 -13.00 4.01 11.56
C ASN A 246 -12.12 2.77 11.38
N SER A 247 -11.02 2.70 12.14
CA SER A 247 -10.06 1.60 12.11
C SER A 247 -9.93 0.94 13.48
N TYR A 248 -9.93 -0.38 13.51
CA TYR A 248 -9.79 -1.21 14.70
C TYR A 248 -8.69 -2.24 14.47
N VAL A 249 -7.78 -2.39 15.42
CA VAL A 249 -6.75 -3.43 15.43
C VAL A 249 -6.71 -4.11 16.77
N GLY A 250 -6.51 -5.41 16.77
CA GLY A 250 -6.23 -6.19 17.96
C GLY A 250 -5.23 -7.29 17.66
N ARG A 251 -4.26 -7.50 18.53
CA ARG A 251 -3.28 -8.59 18.42
C ARG A 251 -3.05 -9.26 19.77
N VAL A 252 -2.95 -10.58 19.74
CA VAL A 252 -2.48 -11.37 20.88
C VAL A 252 -1.38 -12.30 20.38
N ALA A 253 -0.27 -12.36 21.11
CA ALA A 253 0.84 -13.25 20.83
C ALA A 253 1.39 -13.87 22.10
N PHE A 254 1.86 -15.10 21.99
CA PHE A 254 2.60 -15.79 23.04
C PHE A 254 3.96 -16.23 22.48
N THR A 255 5.00 -16.23 23.33
CA THR A 255 6.27 -16.89 23.05
C THR A 255 6.50 -17.94 24.11
N TRP A 256 6.61 -19.20 23.69
CA TRP A 256 6.90 -20.32 24.59
C TRP A 256 8.26 -20.92 24.23
N SER A 257 9.17 -20.96 25.21
CA SER A 257 10.52 -21.53 25.12
C SER A 257 10.69 -22.61 26.19
N PRO A 258 10.23 -23.86 25.91
CA PRO A 258 10.35 -24.94 26.89
C PRO A 258 11.80 -25.32 27.18
N VAL A 259 12.69 -25.12 26.19
CA VAL A 259 14.15 -25.23 26.28
C VAL A 259 14.76 -24.06 25.51
N PRO A 260 15.99 -23.63 25.83
CA PRO A 260 16.60 -22.43 25.23
C PRO A 260 16.69 -22.47 23.69
N GLU A 261 16.83 -23.67 23.12
CA GLU A 261 16.99 -23.89 21.70
C GLU A 261 15.65 -23.83 20.93
N LEU A 262 14.51 -23.98 21.61
CA LEU A 262 13.18 -24.05 20.98
C LEU A 262 12.32 -22.85 21.36
N ARG A 263 11.87 -22.10 20.37
CA ARG A 263 10.91 -21.02 20.54
C ARG A 263 9.69 -21.23 19.67
N ILE A 264 8.50 -21.19 20.27
CA ILE A 264 7.21 -21.37 19.61
C ILE A 264 6.39 -20.11 19.86
N THR A 265 6.01 -19.41 18.77
CA THR A 265 5.26 -18.15 18.87
C THR A 265 3.98 -18.20 18.07
N PRO A 266 2.86 -18.64 18.68
CA PRO A 266 1.53 -18.44 18.13
C PRO A 266 1.09 -16.99 18.29
N SER A 267 0.42 -16.45 17.28
CA SER A 267 -0.23 -15.14 17.36
C SER A 267 -1.50 -15.07 16.53
N ILE A 268 -2.36 -14.12 16.84
CA ILE A 268 -3.52 -13.77 16.04
C ILE A 268 -3.62 -12.24 15.93
N THR A 269 -3.77 -11.75 14.71
CA THR A 269 -4.02 -10.34 14.41
C THR A 269 -5.42 -10.21 13.82
N TYR A 270 -6.17 -9.22 14.30
CA TYR A 270 -7.46 -8.80 13.77
C TYR A 270 -7.39 -7.36 13.34
N GLN A 271 -7.93 -7.04 12.19
CA GLN A 271 -8.13 -5.67 11.73
C GLN A 271 -9.51 -5.51 11.12
N LYS A 272 -10.14 -4.36 11.36
CA LYS A 272 -11.37 -3.93 10.69
C LYS A 272 -11.28 -2.45 10.37
N ILE A 273 -11.59 -2.11 9.13
CA ILE A 273 -11.72 -0.73 8.64
C ILE A 273 -13.16 -0.56 8.15
N TYR A 274 -13.78 0.55 8.52
CA TYR A 274 -15.07 1.00 8.01
C TYR A 274 -14.90 2.39 7.41
N THR A 275 -15.25 2.55 6.15
CA THR A 275 -15.30 3.83 5.44
C THR A 275 -16.77 4.20 5.24
N ASN A 276 -17.17 5.40 5.63
CA ASN A 276 -18.56 5.83 5.57
C ASN A 276 -18.99 6.17 4.15
N ASP A 277 -18.16 6.94 3.44
CA ASP A 277 -18.45 7.33 2.06
C ASP A 277 -17.14 7.44 1.26
N SER A 278 -17.23 7.74 -0.03
CA SER A 278 -16.12 7.89 -0.95
C SER A 278 -15.08 8.90 -0.46
N PRO A 279 -13.78 8.57 -0.52
CA PRO A 279 -12.72 9.53 -0.24
C PRO A 279 -12.43 10.46 -1.44
N GLU A 280 -13.24 10.41 -2.50
CA GLU A 280 -13.06 11.15 -3.73
C GLU A 280 -14.02 12.35 -3.77
N SER A 281 -13.51 13.53 -4.04
CA SER A 281 -14.31 14.71 -4.36
C SER A 281 -14.66 14.78 -5.85
N TRP A 282 -15.70 15.51 -6.20
CA TRP A 282 -16.07 15.78 -7.57
C TRP A 282 -15.53 17.12 -8.02
N ASP A 283 -14.89 17.14 -9.18
CA ASP A 283 -14.39 18.35 -9.82
C ASP A 283 -15.23 18.70 -11.04
N ASN A 284 -15.17 19.97 -11.40
CA ASN A 284 -15.64 20.43 -12.69
C ASN A 284 -14.68 20.05 -13.80
N VAL A 285 -15.19 19.64 -14.96
CA VAL A 285 -14.38 19.02 -15.99
C VAL A 285 -14.11 19.87 -17.20
N ARG A 286 -15.10 20.52 -17.72
CA ARG A 286 -14.99 21.19 -19.02
C ARG A 286 -15.50 22.59 -18.95
N ALA A 287 -14.63 23.54 -19.34
CA ALA A 287 -14.98 24.96 -19.47
C ALA A 287 -16.00 25.21 -20.62
N ASP A 288 -16.14 24.27 -21.54
CA ASP A 288 -17.06 24.33 -22.67
C ASP A 288 -18.45 23.68 -22.39
N PHE A 289 -18.62 23.06 -21.22
CA PHE A 289 -19.91 22.52 -20.81
C PHE A 289 -20.79 23.66 -20.24
N THR A 290 -21.78 24.06 -21.00
CA THR A 290 -22.73 25.13 -20.64
C THR A 290 -23.80 24.69 -19.63
N VAL A 291 -23.52 23.74 -18.76
CA VAL A 291 -24.38 23.44 -17.63
C VAL A 291 -24.08 24.48 -16.55
N PRO A 292 -25.00 25.43 -16.29
CA PRO A 292 -24.81 26.33 -15.17
C PRO A 292 -24.61 25.54 -13.88
N ASP A 293 -23.59 25.92 -13.07
CA ASP A 293 -23.30 25.33 -11.77
C ASP A 293 -22.71 23.90 -11.75
N ALA A 294 -21.99 23.48 -12.80
CA ALA A 294 -21.30 22.19 -12.82
C ALA A 294 -20.07 22.12 -11.87
N GLN A 295 -19.67 23.21 -11.27
CA GLN A 295 -18.58 23.24 -10.28
C GLN A 295 -19.06 22.65 -8.94
N PHE A 296 -18.45 21.53 -8.52
CA PHE A 296 -18.73 20.91 -7.23
C PHE A 296 -17.75 21.39 -6.17
N SER A 297 -16.47 21.08 -6.31
CA SER A 297 -15.45 21.41 -5.32
C SER A 297 -14.79 22.75 -5.65
N ASP A 298 -14.49 23.51 -4.60
CA ASP A 298 -13.74 24.77 -4.66
C ASP A 298 -12.45 24.62 -3.87
N TYR A 299 -11.38 24.28 -4.59
CA TYR A 299 -10.06 24.01 -3.99
C TYR A 299 -9.46 25.26 -3.32
N ASP A 300 -9.73 26.45 -3.87
CA ASP A 300 -9.18 27.71 -3.38
C ASP A 300 -9.79 28.09 -2.01
N ASN A 301 -11.03 27.67 -1.78
CA ASN A 301 -11.74 27.91 -0.52
C ASN A 301 -11.80 26.66 0.38
N GLY A 302 -11.13 25.54 0.00
CA GLY A 302 -11.10 24.31 0.78
C GLY A 302 -12.45 23.62 0.92
N VAL A 303 -13.32 23.76 -0.10
CA VAL A 303 -14.63 23.10 -0.15
C VAL A 303 -14.56 21.90 -1.06
N PHE A 304 -14.77 20.71 -0.50
CA PHE A 304 -14.72 19.46 -1.22
C PHE A 304 -16.07 18.76 -1.17
N LEU A 305 -16.66 18.56 -2.34
CA LEU A 305 -18.02 18.05 -2.47
C LEU A 305 -18.02 16.73 -3.26
N ASN A 306 -18.93 15.85 -2.90
CA ASN A 306 -19.23 14.62 -3.57
C ASN A 306 -20.73 14.58 -3.93
N GLY A 307 -21.04 14.52 -5.21
CA GLY A 307 -22.42 14.51 -5.72
C GLY A 307 -23.01 13.13 -5.95
N ASN A 308 -22.44 12.07 -5.34
CA ASN A 308 -22.99 10.71 -5.44
C ASN A 308 -24.43 10.67 -4.90
N ARG A 309 -25.34 10.05 -5.65
CA ARG A 309 -26.70 9.81 -5.17
C ARG A 309 -26.76 8.75 -4.10
N VAL A 310 -25.92 7.72 -4.26
CA VAL A 310 -25.84 6.59 -3.35
C VAL A 310 -24.59 6.69 -2.50
N GLN A 311 -24.73 6.44 -1.20
CA GLN A 311 -23.60 6.40 -0.25
C GLN A 311 -22.64 5.26 -0.60
N GLU A 312 -21.35 5.56 -0.77
CA GLU A 312 -20.30 4.61 -1.10
C GLU A 312 -19.60 4.06 0.17
N SER A 313 -20.36 3.37 1.02
CA SER A 313 -19.78 2.81 2.25
C SER A 313 -18.97 1.55 2.00
N GLY A 314 -17.94 1.33 2.83
CA GLY A 314 -17.05 0.19 2.74
C GLY A 314 -16.71 -0.45 4.09
N ARG A 315 -16.46 -1.76 4.08
CA ARG A 315 -15.95 -2.51 5.23
C ARG A 315 -14.89 -3.49 4.77
N ASP A 316 -13.75 -3.47 5.43
CA ASP A 316 -12.66 -4.41 5.21
C ASP A 316 -12.25 -5.01 6.56
N ARG A 317 -12.22 -6.33 6.67
CA ARG A 317 -11.79 -7.00 7.90
C ARG A 317 -10.97 -8.24 7.57
N PHE A 318 -9.99 -8.53 8.41
CA PHE A 318 -9.26 -9.77 8.33
C PHE A 318 -8.90 -10.35 9.71
N TYR A 319 -8.64 -11.66 9.69
CA TYR A 319 -8.02 -12.41 10.76
C TYR A 319 -6.77 -13.08 10.23
N LEU A 320 -5.69 -13.04 11.01
CA LEU A 320 -4.41 -13.63 10.65
C LEU A 320 -3.83 -14.40 11.85
N PRO A 321 -4.26 -15.65 12.12
CA PRO A 321 -3.52 -16.55 12.98
C PRO A 321 -2.22 -16.97 12.32
N THR A 322 -1.11 -16.94 13.09
CA THR A 322 0.20 -17.39 12.68
C THR A 322 0.83 -18.29 13.74
N LEU A 323 1.68 -19.18 13.30
CA LEU A 323 2.54 -19.99 14.16
C LEU A 323 3.98 -19.92 13.62
N ASN A 324 4.88 -19.42 14.44
CA ASN A 324 6.33 -19.39 14.14
C ASN A 324 7.03 -20.34 15.12
N VAL A 325 7.80 -21.28 14.57
CA VAL A 325 8.60 -22.22 15.34
C VAL A 325 10.05 -22.05 14.92
N GLN A 326 10.93 -21.78 15.88
CA GLN A 326 12.36 -21.64 15.71
C GLN A 326 13.06 -22.70 16.56
N TYR A 327 14.05 -23.38 15.98
CA TYR A 327 14.88 -24.35 16.70
C TYR A 327 16.34 -24.18 16.29
N SER A 328 17.23 -24.03 17.28
CA SER A 328 18.66 -23.93 17.05
C SER A 328 19.34 -25.30 17.29
N PHE A 329 20.01 -25.79 16.26
CA PHE A 329 20.87 -27.00 16.34
C PHE A 329 22.33 -26.62 16.64
N GLY A 330 22.58 -25.39 17.09
CA GLY A 330 23.91 -24.84 17.33
C GLY A 330 24.51 -24.20 16.08
N ALA A 331 24.91 -24.96 15.09
CA ALA A 331 25.47 -24.42 13.85
C ALA A 331 24.41 -24.06 12.78
N VAL A 332 23.21 -24.55 12.95
CA VAL A 332 22.09 -24.39 11.99
C VAL A 332 20.81 -24.02 12.74
N ASP A 333 20.11 -23.02 12.24
CA ASP A 333 18.79 -22.64 12.73
C ASP A 333 17.71 -23.11 11.77
N LEU A 334 16.65 -23.70 12.32
CA LEU A 334 15.40 -24.03 11.65
C LEU A 334 14.37 -22.95 11.98
N THR A 335 13.68 -22.45 10.97
CA THR A 335 12.45 -21.67 11.13
C THR A 335 11.35 -22.32 10.33
N ALA A 336 10.20 -22.57 10.98
CA ALA A 336 8.99 -23.08 10.34
C ALA A 336 7.83 -22.12 10.65
N ILE A 337 7.13 -21.66 9.60
CA ILE A 337 6.04 -20.70 9.72
C ILE A 337 4.82 -21.28 9.05
N GLY A 338 3.70 -21.23 9.76
CA GLY A 338 2.36 -21.53 9.25
C GLY A 338 1.43 -20.36 9.49
N SER A 339 0.63 -19.99 8.50
CA SER A 339 -0.34 -18.89 8.65
C SER A 339 -1.61 -19.12 7.86
N TYR A 340 -2.69 -18.48 8.32
CA TYR A 340 -3.97 -18.47 7.64
C TYR A 340 -4.54 -17.06 7.67
N PHE A 341 -4.66 -16.45 6.48
CA PHE A 341 -5.24 -15.13 6.30
C PHE A 341 -6.68 -15.26 5.79
N ASP A 342 -7.66 -14.75 6.54
CA ASP A 342 -9.08 -14.73 6.16
C ASP A 342 -9.57 -13.28 6.13
N ARG A 343 -9.85 -12.77 4.94
CA ARG A 343 -10.32 -11.40 4.70
C ARG A 343 -11.68 -11.39 4.05
N LYS A 344 -12.52 -10.47 4.48
CA LYS A 344 -13.76 -10.09 3.79
C LYS A 344 -13.82 -8.59 3.64
N GLN A 345 -13.97 -8.13 2.41
CA GLN A 345 -14.23 -6.75 2.04
C GLN A 345 -15.60 -6.65 1.40
N THR A 346 -16.35 -5.62 1.76
CA THR A 346 -17.61 -5.23 1.10
C THR A 346 -17.56 -3.74 0.86
N PHE A 347 -18.00 -3.29 -0.29
CA PHE A 347 -18.14 -1.86 -0.56
C PHE A 347 -19.22 -1.65 -1.61
N ARG A 348 -19.79 -0.45 -1.62
CA ARG A 348 -20.74 0.04 -2.62
C ARG A 348 -20.08 1.12 -3.46
N SER A 349 -20.41 1.20 -4.73
CA SER A 349 -20.04 2.29 -5.61
C SER A 349 -21.29 2.82 -6.32
N ASP A 350 -21.42 4.14 -6.38
CA ASP A 350 -22.47 4.81 -7.13
C ASP A 350 -22.20 4.66 -8.64
N TYR A 351 -23.13 4.08 -9.34
CA TYR A 351 -23.09 3.83 -10.78
C TYR A 351 -24.07 4.70 -11.57
N THR A 352 -24.80 5.61 -10.91
CA THR A 352 -25.87 6.43 -11.53
C THR A 352 -25.41 7.09 -12.82
N LEU A 353 -24.35 7.90 -12.79
CA LEU A 353 -23.83 8.56 -13.99
C LEU A 353 -23.21 7.59 -15.00
N PHE A 354 -22.54 6.55 -14.51
CA PHE A 354 -21.93 5.53 -15.38
C PHE A 354 -22.99 4.78 -16.18
N ASP A 355 -24.03 4.27 -15.52
CA ASP A 355 -25.11 3.52 -16.15
C ASP A 355 -25.90 4.44 -17.09
N GLN A 356 -26.22 5.67 -16.67
CA GLN A 356 -26.89 6.63 -17.54
C GLN A 356 -26.08 6.87 -18.82
N SER A 357 -24.80 7.20 -18.72
CA SER A 357 -23.97 7.51 -19.88
C SER A 357 -23.77 6.27 -20.80
N LEU A 358 -23.60 5.09 -20.19
CA LEU A 358 -23.37 3.85 -20.91
C LEU A 358 -24.59 3.44 -21.75
N PHE A 359 -25.80 3.51 -21.17
CA PHE A 359 -27.02 3.00 -21.80
C PHE A 359 -27.76 4.05 -22.63
N THR A 360 -27.64 5.32 -22.34
CA THR A 360 -28.38 6.37 -23.04
C THR A 360 -27.50 7.29 -23.89
N GLY A 361 -26.18 7.27 -23.69
CA GLY A 361 -25.26 8.25 -24.28
C GLY A 361 -25.40 9.66 -23.71
N ILE A 362 -26.24 9.85 -22.68
CA ILE A 362 -26.50 11.14 -22.04
C ILE A 362 -25.77 11.17 -20.73
N THR A 363 -24.88 12.14 -20.56
CA THR A 363 -24.13 12.26 -19.31
C THR A 363 -24.83 13.20 -18.33
N LEU A 364 -25.34 14.32 -18.83
CA LEU A 364 -26.02 15.35 -18.02
C LEU A 364 -27.25 15.93 -18.76
N PRO A 365 -28.28 16.36 -18.06
CA PRO A 365 -28.50 16.24 -16.61
C PRO A 365 -28.73 14.80 -16.16
N ILE A 366 -28.47 14.52 -14.87
CA ILE A 366 -28.84 13.23 -14.29
C ILE A 366 -30.37 13.13 -14.29
N PHE A 367 -30.91 11.97 -14.66
CA PHE A 367 -32.35 11.77 -14.61
C PHE A 367 -32.86 11.90 -13.18
N PRO A 368 -33.97 12.63 -12.97
CA PRO A 368 -34.61 12.70 -11.66
C PRO A 368 -34.88 11.28 -11.13
N ASP A 369 -34.65 11.06 -9.84
CA ASP A 369 -34.92 9.81 -9.12
C ASP A 369 -34.12 8.58 -9.59
N GLN A 370 -33.16 8.72 -10.52
CA GLN A 370 -32.27 7.63 -10.88
C GLN A 370 -31.24 7.37 -9.76
N GLU A 371 -31.17 6.12 -9.31
CA GLU A 371 -30.19 5.61 -8.38
C GLU A 371 -29.63 4.29 -8.91
N GLY A 372 -28.42 4.35 -9.52
CA GLY A 372 -27.66 3.19 -9.95
C GLY A 372 -26.51 2.93 -8.99
N PHE A 373 -26.30 1.68 -8.58
CA PHE A 373 -25.18 1.33 -7.72
C PHE A 373 -24.67 -0.09 -7.99
N SER A 374 -23.42 -0.31 -7.64
CA SER A 374 -22.78 -1.61 -7.65
C SER A 374 -22.37 -2.02 -6.25
N ASP A 375 -22.83 -3.16 -5.78
CA ASP A 375 -22.40 -3.80 -4.54
C ASP A 375 -21.30 -4.82 -4.83
N PHE A 376 -20.21 -4.74 -4.06
CA PHE A 376 -19.06 -5.64 -4.17
C PHE A 376 -18.86 -6.44 -2.90
N VAL A 377 -18.62 -7.75 -3.05
CA VAL A 377 -18.21 -8.64 -1.97
C VAL A 377 -16.95 -9.38 -2.39
N ASN A 378 -15.85 -9.11 -1.71
CA ASN A 378 -14.58 -9.78 -1.94
C ASN A 378 -14.18 -10.59 -0.72
N THR A 379 -13.85 -11.86 -0.90
CA THR A 379 -13.26 -12.69 0.16
C THR A 379 -11.93 -13.26 -0.29
N GLN A 380 -11.02 -13.39 0.66
CA GLN A 380 -9.69 -13.93 0.42
C GLN A 380 -9.31 -14.85 1.58
N LYS A 381 -8.93 -16.09 1.25
CA LYS A 381 -8.45 -17.10 2.21
C LYS A 381 -7.11 -17.63 1.75
N ILE A 382 -6.04 -17.30 2.48
CA ILE A 382 -4.68 -17.73 2.14
C ILE A 382 -4.15 -18.63 3.25
N THR A 383 -3.71 -19.84 2.88
CA THR A 383 -2.89 -20.70 3.73
C THR A 383 -1.46 -20.61 3.24
N THR A 384 -0.53 -20.28 4.14
CA THR A 384 0.90 -20.19 3.83
C THR A 384 1.69 -21.11 4.76
N GLY A 385 2.70 -21.77 4.20
CA GLY A 385 3.71 -22.54 4.93
C GLY A 385 5.10 -22.26 4.37
N GLU A 386 6.04 -21.98 5.24
CA GLU A 386 7.45 -21.82 4.91
C GLU A 386 8.29 -22.59 5.92
N VAL A 387 9.25 -23.35 5.44
CA VAL A 387 10.28 -23.99 6.26
C VAL A 387 11.63 -23.61 5.71
N ARG A 388 12.53 -23.11 6.55
CA ARG A 388 13.89 -22.75 6.16
C ARG A 388 14.91 -23.22 7.19
N LEU A 389 16.08 -23.58 6.67
CA LEU A 389 17.30 -23.85 7.41
C LEU A 389 18.31 -22.77 7.04
N GLN A 390 19.06 -22.29 8.00
CA GLN A 390 20.08 -21.26 7.78
C GLN A 390 21.29 -21.48 8.70
N SER A 391 22.45 -21.00 8.28
CA SER A 391 23.62 -20.94 9.16
C SER A 391 23.32 -20.04 10.37
N ALA A 392 23.60 -20.53 11.58
CA ALA A 392 23.40 -19.76 12.82
C ALA A 392 24.41 -18.64 12.96
N ASN A 393 25.68 -18.89 12.59
CA ASN A 393 26.73 -17.85 12.63
C ASN A 393 26.76 -17.06 11.32
N THR A 394 26.36 -15.79 11.36
CA THR A 394 26.35 -14.86 10.24
C THR A 394 27.72 -14.27 9.89
N ASP A 395 28.72 -14.45 10.74
CA ASP A 395 30.09 -13.93 10.53
C ASP A 395 31.01 -14.98 9.86
N SER A 396 30.49 -16.20 9.65
CA SER A 396 31.24 -17.28 8.98
C SER A 396 31.62 -16.90 7.54
N ALA A 397 32.73 -17.47 7.05
CA ALA A 397 33.17 -17.31 5.66
C ALA A 397 32.12 -17.83 4.67
N LEU A 398 31.28 -18.78 5.08
CA LEU A 398 30.17 -19.31 4.31
C LEU A 398 28.88 -19.20 5.11
N THR A 399 27.95 -18.38 4.66
CA THR A 399 26.61 -18.31 5.23
C THR A 399 25.58 -18.71 4.18
N TRP A 400 24.49 -19.33 4.61
CA TRP A 400 23.49 -19.82 3.68
C TRP A 400 22.11 -19.87 4.31
N VAL A 401 21.11 -19.82 3.45
CA VAL A 401 19.71 -20.12 3.76
C VAL A 401 19.14 -21.00 2.64
N ILE A 402 18.42 -22.05 2.98
CA ILE A 402 17.63 -22.88 2.06
C ILE A 402 16.22 -23.04 2.63
N GLY A 403 15.21 -23.11 1.77
CA GLY A 403 13.86 -23.28 2.23
C GLY A 403 12.87 -23.78 1.19
N GLY A 404 11.72 -24.19 1.70
CA GLY A 404 10.55 -24.57 0.94
C GLY A 404 9.38 -23.65 1.28
N PHE A 405 8.61 -23.27 0.28
CA PHE A 405 7.45 -22.38 0.40
C PHE A 405 6.22 -23.01 -0.25
N TYR A 406 5.12 -22.90 0.44
CA TYR A 406 3.79 -23.28 -0.04
C TYR A 406 2.79 -22.17 0.23
N GLN A 407 1.97 -21.84 -0.77
CA GLN A 407 0.83 -20.94 -0.60
C GLN A 407 -0.36 -21.47 -1.39
N LYS A 408 -1.54 -21.36 -0.79
CA LYS A 408 -2.81 -21.59 -1.45
C LYS A 408 -3.75 -20.46 -1.10
N ALA A 409 -4.04 -19.61 -2.09
CA ALA A 409 -5.01 -18.53 -2.00
C ALA A 409 -6.31 -18.94 -2.69
N LYS A 410 -7.44 -18.72 -2.04
CA LYS A 410 -8.78 -18.80 -2.62
C LYS A 410 -9.41 -17.42 -2.52
N GLN A 411 -9.98 -16.95 -3.61
CA GLN A 411 -10.68 -15.67 -3.66
C GLN A 411 -12.08 -15.88 -4.24
N LEU A 412 -13.02 -15.07 -3.75
CA LEU A 412 -14.35 -14.87 -4.34
C LEU A 412 -14.53 -13.37 -4.54
N SER A 413 -14.94 -12.95 -5.72
CA SER A 413 -15.35 -11.59 -6.04
C SER A 413 -16.76 -11.65 -6.59
N ILE A 414 -17.68 -10.90 -5.98
CA ILE A 414 -19.07 -10.74 -6.45
C ILE A 414 -19.24 -9.26 -6.76
N GLN A 415 -19.87 -8.98 -7.90
CA GLN A 415 -20.32 -7.66 -8.30
C GLN A 415 -21.77 -7.75 -8.71
N GLN A 416 -22.62 -6.91 -8.10
CA GLN A 416 -24.05 -6.84 -8.39
C GLN A 416 -24.42 -5.39 -8.67
N VAL A 417 -24.91 -5.11 -9.88
CA VAL A 417 -25.33 -3.76 -10.29
C VAL A 417 -26.84 -3.69 -10.32
N GLU A 418 -27.38 -2.69 -9.65
CA GLU A 418 -28.79 -2.36 -9.63
C GLU A 418 -29.00 -0.95 -10.19
N ASP A 419 -29.83 -0.83 -11.21
CA ASP A 419 -30.37 0.42 -11.74
C ASP A 419 -31.78 0.18 -12.29
N ARG A 420 -32.77 0.25 -11.42
CA ARG A 420 -34.16 -0.01 -11.78
C ARG A 420 -34.73 1.04 -12.70
N PHE A 421 -34.34 2.29 -12.49
CA PHE A 421 -34.88 3.42 -13.23
C PHE A 421 -34.63 3.30 -14.73
N LEU A 422 -33.41 2.91 -15.14
CA LEU A 422 -33.10 2.69 -16.54
C LEU A 422 -34.01 1.66 -17.20
N PHE A 423 -34.42 0.63 -16.47
CA PHE A 423 -35.29 -0.45 -17.01
C PHE A 423 -36.76 -0.06 -17.02
N GLU A 424 -37.23 0.77 -16.10
CA GLU A 424 -38.59 1.29 -16.09
C GLU A 424 -38.80 2.34 -17.18
N TYR A 425 -37.80 3.19 -17.44
CA TYR A 425 -37.83 4.24 -18.47
C TYR A 425 -37.26 3.82 -19.82
N ALA A 426 -36.38 2.84 -19.86
CA ALA A 426 -35.69 2.40 -21.06
C ALA A 426 -36.38 1.31 -21.91
N PRO A 427 -37.55 0.75 -21.55
CA PRO A 427 -38.29 -0.11 -22.50
C PRO A 427 -38.53 0.55 -23.88
N PHE A 428 -38.52 1.89 -23.92
CA PHE A 428 -38.62 2.67 -25.16
C PHE A 428 -37.29 2.85 -25.90
N LEU A 429 -36.17 2.79 -25.18
CA LEU A 429 -34.81 2.96 -25.72
C LEU A 429 -34.16 1.64 -26.07
N ILE A 430 -34.54 0.55 -25.37
CA ILE A 430 -33.86 -0.76 -25.50
C ILE A 430 -34.91 -1.89 -25.47
N PRO A 431 -35.63 -2.12 -26.56
CA PRO A 431 -36.78 -3.04 -26.62
C PRO A 431 -36.44 -4.55 -26.53
N PHE A 432 -35.18 -4.94 -26.44
CA PHE A 432 -34.72 -6.34 -26.49
C PHE A 432 -33.82 -6.80 -25.34
N PHE A 433 -33.91 -6.18 -24.15
CA PHE A 433 -33.13 -6.66 -23.02
C PHE A 433 -33.70 -7.93 -22.39
N PRO A 434 -32.81 -8.89 -21.99
CA PRO A 434 -33.22 -9.97 -21.11
C PRO A 434 -33.81 -9.41 -19.80
N PRO A 435 -34.68 -10.17 -19.10
CA PRO A 435 -35.25 -9.72 -17.83
C PRO A 435 -34.16 -9.49 -16.77
N LEU A 436 -34.45 -8.57 -15.83
CA LEU A 436 -33.61 -8.32 -14.66
C LEU A 436 -33.41 -9.62 -13.88
N VAL A 437 -32.20 -9.83 -13.36
CA VAL A 437 -31.93 -10.93 -12.44
C VAL A 437 -32.57 -10.62 -11.09
N ASP A 438 -33.32 -11.57 -10.54
CA ASP A 438 -34.11 -11.41 -9.31
C ASP A 438 -35.01 -10.16 -9.30
N GLY A 439 -35.44 -9.70 -10.48
CA GLY A 439 -36.32 -8.55 -10.68
C GLY A 439 -35.67 -7.19 -10.36
N ARG A 440 -34.34 -7.11 -10.17
CA ARG A 440 -33.65 -5.87 -9.78
C ARG A 440 -32.26 -5.66 -10.38
N LEU A 441 -31.50 -6.72 -10.67
CA LEU A 441 -30.10 -6.58 -11.09
C LEU A 441 -29.99 -6.49 -12.61
N ILE A 442 -29.23 -5.50 -13.08
CA ILE A 442 -28.83 -5.37 -14.49
C ILE A 442 -27.58 -6.18 -14.80
N TYR A 443 -26.77 -6.43 -13.78
CA TYR A 443 -25.54 -7.23 -13.84
C TYR A 443 -25.33 -7.99 -12.54
N ASP A 444 -25.02 -9.27 -12.63
CA ASP A 444 -24.66 -10.13 -11.52
C ASP A 444 -23.47 -11.00 -11.93
N GLN A 445 -22.32 -10.77 -11.33
CA GLN A 445 -21.10 -11.53 -11.56
C GLN A 445 -20.57 -12.15 -10.28
N SER A 446 -20.18 -13.42 -10.39
CA SER A 446 -19.47 -14.14 -9.34
C SER A 446 -18.22 -14.80 -9.91
N THR A 447 -17.04 -14.40 -9.43
CA THR A 447 -15.76 -14.95 -9.85
C THR A 447 -15.06 -15.60 -8.68
N THR A 448 -14.76 -16.89 -8.78
CA THR A 448 -13.94 -17.63 -7.85
C THR A 448 -12.56 -17.90 -8.43
N SER A 449 -11.52 -17.80 -7.62
CA SER A 449 -10.19 -18.22 -8.04
C SER A 449 -9.46 -19.04 -6.99
N LYS A 450 -8.50 -19.83 -7.47
CA LYS A 450 -7.56 -20.56 -6.66
C LYS A 450 -6.16 -20.41 -7.24
N ASP A 451 -5.30 -19.75 -6.50
CA ASP A 451 -3.88 -19.61 -6.80
C ASP A 451 -3.07 -20.53 -5.88
N THR A 452 -2.19 -21.35 -6.42
CA THR A 452 -1.34 -22.25 -5.67
C THR A 452 0.11 -22.06 -6.09
N GLN A 453 0.99 -21.87 -5.12
CA GLN A 453 2.42 -21.71 -5.34
C GLN A 453 3.18 -22.73 -4.49
N ILE A 454 4.14 -23.39 -5.10
CA ILE A 454 5.12 -24.27 -4.42
C ILE A 454 6.48 -23.86 -4.95
N ALA A 455 7.45 -23.67 -4.06
CA ALA A 455 8.80 -23.29 -4.47
C ALA A 455 9.85 -23.82 -3.48
N ALA A 456 11.03 -24.10 -4.02
CA ALA A 456 12.27 -24.23 -3.28
C ALA A 456 13.14 -23.00 -3.55
N PHE A 457 13.83 -22.52 -2.54
CA PHE A 457 14.74 -21.37 -2.66
C PHE A 457 15.97 -21.56 -1.80
N GLY A 458 17.03 -20.86 -2.15
CA GLY A 458 18.22 -20.79 -1.34
C GLY A 458 19.11 -19.63 -1.75
N GLN A 459 19.94 -19.20 -0.84
CA GLN A 459 20.97 -18.19 -1.03
C GLN A 459 22.22 -18.61 -0.29
N VAL A 460 23.36 -18.43 -0.91
CA VAL A 460 24.69 -18.64 -0.35
C VAL A 460 25.46 -17.34 -0.44
N ASN A 461 26.08 -16.94 0.66
CA ASN A 461 27.03 -15.85 0.71
C ASN A 461 28.40 -16.45 1.07
N PHE A 462 29.40 -16.19 0.24
CA PHE A 462 30.76 -16.67 0.39
C PHE A 462 31.73 -15.50 0.53
N LYS A 463 32.52 -15.48 1.62
CA LYS A 463 33.55 -14.48 1.90
C LYS A 463 34.91 -15.07 1.57
N PRO A 464 35.46 -14.90 0.34
CA PRO A 464 36.80 -15.34 -0.01
C PRO A 464 37.89 -14.56 0.74
N MET A 465 37.57 -13.37 1.21
CA MET A 465 38.37 -12.55 2.11
C MET A 465 37.40 -11.72 2.99
N ASP A 466 37.86 -11.23 4.14
CA ASP A 466 37.00 -10.52 5.11
C ASP A 466 36.25 -9.33 4.51
N GLN A 467 36.82 -8.69 3.51
CA GLN A 467 36.25 -7.51 2.85
C GLN A 467 35.30 -7.84 1.69
N LEU A 468 35.35 -9.04 1.13
CA LEU A 468 34.58 -9.37 -0.09
C LEU A 468 33.56 -10.47 0.19
N THR A 469 32.28 -10.17 -0.07
CA THR A 469 31.21 -11.16 -0.03
C THR A 469 30.61 -11.35 -1.43
N LEU A 470 30.54 -12.60 -1.87
CA LEU A 470 29.87 -13.03 -3.10
C LEU A 470 28.56 -13.72 -2.76
N THR A 471 27.46 -13.26 -3.35
CA THR A 471 26.13 -13.80 -3.11
C THR A 471 25.58 -14.48 -4.36
N VAL A 472 25.06 -15.70 -4.22
CA VAL A 472 24.28 -16.39 -5.24
C VAL A 472 23.00 -16.88 -4.60
N GLY A 473 21.86 -16.48 -5.17
CA GLY A 473 20.54 -16.90 -4.73
C GLY A 473 19.74 -17.46 -5.89
N LEU A 474 18.94 -18.49 -5.63
CA LEU A 474 18.10 -19.15 -6.62
C LEU A 474 16.74 -19.49 -6.01
N ARG A 475 15.68 -19.31 -6.79
CA ARG A 475 14.35 -19.87 -6.48
C ARG A 475 13.78 -20.51 -7.72
N TYR A 476 13.26 -21.71 -7.57
CA TYR A 476 12.50 -22.43 -8.57
C TYR A 476 11.19 -22.88 -8.00
N GLY A 477 10.11 -22.71 -8.74
CA GLY A 477 8.79 -23.08 -8.27
C GLY A 477 7.81 -23.41 -9.37
N GLN A 478 6.59 -23.64 -8.93
CA GLN A 478 5.42 -23.81 -9.78
C GLN A 478 4.29 -22.94 -9.26
N THR A 479 3.63 -22.23 -10.17
CA THR A 479 2.38 -21.52 -9.91
C THR A 479 1.26 -22.16 -10.72
N LYS A 480 0.08 -22.26 -10.11
CA LYS A 480 -1.13 -22.74 -10.77
C LYS A 480 -2.29 -21.84 -10.36
N PHE A 481 -2.83 -21.12 -11.33
CA PHE A 481 -4.01 -20.29 -11.21
C PHE A 481 -5.20 -20.99 -11.89
N ASN A 482 -6.34 -21.07 -11.19
CA ASN A 482 -7.61 -21.53 -11.74
C ASN A 482 -8.64 -20.46 -11.45
N ILE A 483 -9.53 -20.22 -12.38
CA ILE A 483 -10.64 -19.28 -12.28
C ILE A 483 -11.93 -19.94 -12.77
N ASN A 484 -13.02 -19.58 -12.12
CA ASN A 484 -14.39 -19.86 -12.59
C ASN A 484 -15.16 -18.56 -12.37
N SER A 485 -15.63 -17.97 -13.47
CA SER A 485 -16.41 -16.74 -13.51
C SER A 485 -17.79 -17.04 -14.11
N PHE A 486 -18.82 -16.60 -13.41
CA PHE A 486 -20.20 -16.66 -13.89
C PHE A 486 -20.73 -15.22 -13.95
N ALA A 487 -21.39 -14.87 -15.04
CA ALA A 487 -22.02 -13.56 -15.21
C ALA A 487 -23.38 -13.71 -15.89
N GLN A 488 -24.34 -12.89 -15.47
CA GLN A 488 -25.69 -12.86 -16.00
C GLN A 488 -26.31 -11.46 -15.89
N GLY A 489 -27.45 -11.29 -16.51
CA GLY A 489 -28.23 -10.05 -16.50
C GLY A 489 -28.25 -9.34 -17.86
N PRO A 490 -29.12 -8.34 -18.02
CA PRO A 490 -29.30 -7.63 -19.29
C PRO A 490 -27.99 -7.15 -19.93
N VAL A 491 -27.05 -6.69 -19.12
CA VAL A 491 -25.75 -6.18 -19.58
C VAL A 491 -24.82 -7.28 -20.09
N VAL A 492 -25.07 -8.53 -19.71
CA VAL A 492 -24.27 -9.68 -20.16
C VAL A 492 -24.87 -10.36 -21.38
N GLY A 493 -26.20 -10.33 -21.50
CA GLY A 493 -26.96 -11.14 -22.41
C GLY A 493 -27.24 -12.54 -21.83
N PRO A 494 -27.12 -13.63 -22.60
CA PRO A 494 -27.29 -14.99 -22.10
C PRO A 494 -26.26 -15.25 -20.97
N PRO A 495 -26.62 -15.98 -19.89
CA PRO A 495 -25.68 -16.32 -18.82
C PRO A 495 -24.41 -16.99 -19.33
N VAL A 496 -23.27 -16.53 -18.89
CA VAL A 496 -21.96 -16.99 -19.34
C VAL A 496 -21.18 -17.57 -18.17
N THR A 497 -20.55 -18.72 -18.41
CA THR A 497 -19.60 -19.34 -17.47
C THR A 497 -18.24 -19.52 -18.13
N ASP A 498 -17.21 -18.94 -17.54
CA ASP A 498 -15.83 -19.08 -17.97
C ASP A 498 -15.01 -19.83 -16.97
N ILE A 499 -14.29 -20.84 -17.45
CA ILE A 499 -13.38 -21.64 -16.61
C ILE A 499 -12.00 -21.63 -17.27
N GLY A 500 -10.99 -21.17 -16.50
CA GLY A 500 -9.64 -21.07 -17.01
C GLY A 500 -8.59 -21.58 -16.04
N THR A 501 -7.45 -21.97 -16.63
CA THR A 501 -6.28 -22.44 -15.87
C THR A 501 -5.01 -21.92 -16.51
N GLN A 502 -4.11 -21.35 -15.68
CA GLN A 502 -2.75 -20.98 -16.08
C GLN A 502 -1.74 -21.68 -15.18
N LYS A 503 -0.66 -22.23 -15.77
CA LYS A 503 0.43 -22.90 -15.05
C LYS A 503 1.76 -22.36 -15.53
N GLU A 504 2.67 -22.09 -14.61
CA GLU A 504 3.99 -21.57 -14.91
C GLU A 504 5.04 -22.16 -13.96
N LYS A 505 6.31 -22.15 -14.41
CA LYS A 505 7.46 -22.63 -13.63
C LYS A 505 8.50 -21.51 -13.54
N PRO A 506 8.30 -20.50 -12.67
CA PRO A 506 9.22 -19.39 -12.55
C PRO A 506 10.58 -19.82 -11.99
N PHE A 507 11.62 -19.17 -12.54
CA PHE A 507 13.00 -19.26 -12.07
C PHE A 507 13.54 -17.85 -11.84
N THR A 508 13.96 -17.55 -10.59
CA THR A 508 14.40 -16.21 -10.16
C THR A 508 15.79 -16.29 -9.53
N PRO A 509 16.86 -16.10 -10.33
CA PRO A 509 18.22 -15.99 -9.83
C PRO A 509 18.49 -14.58 -9.26
N LYS A 510 19.47 -14.54 -8.33
CA LYS A 510 20.07 -13.33 -7.78
C LYS A 510 21.59 -13.53 -7.69
N PHE A 511 22.34 -12.51 -8.07
CA PHE A 511 23.78 -12.42 -7.93
C PHE A 511 24.12 -11.12 -7.22
N GLY A 512 25.11 -11.14 -6.34
CA GLY A 512 25.56 -9.97 -5.59
C GLY A 512 27.05 -10.01 -5.32
N VAL A 513 27.65 -8.85 -5.26
CA VAL A 513 28.99 -8.61 -4.76
C VAL A 513 28.94 -7.46 -3.77
N GLU A 514 29.57 -7.62 -2.65
CA GLU A 514 29.71 -6.63 -1.59
C GLU A 514 31.20 -6.50 -1.24
N PHE A 515 31.66 -5.29 -1.16
CA PHE A 515 33.01 -4.98 -0.74
C PHE A 515 32.99 -4.02 0.45
N GLN A 516 33.42 -4.49 1.61
CA GLN A 516 33.58 -3.74 2.83
C GLN A 516 34.91 -2.98 2.76
N VAL A 517 34.86 -1.68 2.46
CA VAL A 517 36.06 -0.84 2.34
C VAL A 517 36.74 -0.70 3.71
N ASP A 518 35.92 -0.50 4.74
CA ASP A 518 36.25 -0.48 6.15
C ASP A 518 35.00 -0.80 6.99
N PRO A 519 35.03 -0.93 8.31
CA PRO A 519 33.86 -1.29 9.12
C PRO A 519 32.64 -0.36 8.97
N ALA A 520 32.86 0.88 8.55
CA ALA A 520 31.81 1.89 8.37
C ALA A 520 31.38 2.10 6.92
N ASN A 521 32.10 1.58 5.94
CA ASN A 521 31.92 1.89 4.51
C ASN A 521 31.84 0.64 3.67
N MET A 522 30.74 0.47 2.94
CA MET A 522 30.46 -0.67 2.06
C MET A 522 30.03 -0.17 0.70
N ILE A 523 30.50 -0.83 -0.36
CA ILE A 523 29.97 -0.73 -1.73
C ILE A 523 29.42 -2.07 -2.15
N TYR A 524 28.38 -2.08 -2.96
CA TYR A 524 27.78 -3.32 -3.44
C TYR A 524 27.26 -3.18 -4.88
N ALA A 525 27.14 -4.31 -5.55
CA ALA A 525 26.41 -4.42 -6.80
C ALA A 525 25.60 -5.73 -6.82
N SER A 526 24.44 -5.68 -7.47
CA SER A 526 23.58 -6.85 -7.59
C SER A 526 22.85 -6.91 -8.92
N ALA A 527 22.54 -8.16 -9.34
CA ALA A 527 21.62 -8.44 -10.44
C ALA A 527 20.56 -9.42 -9.94
N SER A 528 19.29 -9.05 -10.01
CA SER A 528 18.19 -9.87 -9.49
C SER A 528 17.01 -9.92 -10.44
N LYS A 529 16.34 -11.09 -10.48
CA LYS A 529 15.14 -11.31 -11.27
C LYS A 529 13.89 -11.38 -10.39
N GLY A 530 12.85 -10.65 -10.79
CA GLY A 530 11.50 -10.76 -10.24
C GLY A 530 10.52 -11.23 -11.31
N PHE A 531 9.36 -11.75 -10.88
CA PHE A 531 8.29 -12.14 -11.79
C PHE A 531 6.93 -11.94 -11.14
N ARG A 532 5.93 -11.81 -11.98
CA ARG A 532 4.52 -11.81 -11.62
C ARG A 532 3.80 -12.88 -12.43
N PRO A 533 3.01 -13.79 -11.82
CA PRO A 533 2.33 -14.85 -12.54
C PRO A 533 1.31 -14.30 -13.55
N GLY A 534 1.17 -14.99 -14.66
CA GLY A 534 0.11 -14.78 -15.62
C GLY A 534 -1.27 -15.20 -15.09
N GLY A 535 -2.30 -15.03 -15.90
CA GLY A 535 -3.67 -15.32 -15.50
C GLY A 535 -4.59 -15.58 -16.68
N TYR A 536 -5.89 -15.43 -16.43
CA TYR A 536 -6.97 -15.69 -17.37
C TYR A 536 -7.95 -14.51 -17.36
N ASN A 537 -8.48 -14.16 -18.53
CA ASN A 537 -9.49 -13.13 -18.71
C ASN A 537 -10.88 -13.77 -18.85
N PRO A 538 -11.86 -13.43 -18.00
CA PRO A 538 -13.26 -13.75 -18.25
C PRO A 538 -13.76 -13.10 -19.54
N GLN A 539 -14.86 -13.60 -20.10
CA GLN A 539 -15.50 -12.99 -21.29
C GLN A 539 -15.96 -11.57 -20.99
N VAL A 540 -15.86 -10.74 -22.03
CA VAL A 540 -16.49 -9.42 -22.04
C VAL A 540 -17.96 -9.58 -22.41
N GLY A 541 -18.83 -8.70 -21.90
CA GLY A 541 -20.27 -8.78 -22.14
C GLY A 541 -20.68 -8.51 -23.59
N VAL A 542 -21.92 -8.85 -23.91
CA VAL A 542 -22.53 -8.63 -25.23
C VAL A 542 -22.48 -7.18 -25.73
N PRO A 543 -22.52 -6.13 -24.88
CA PRO A 543 -22.33 -4.76 -25.34
C PRO A 543 -21.03 -4.52 -26.09
N CYS A 544 -19.97 -5.33 -25.82
CA CYS A 544 -18.71 -5.21 -26.52
C CYS A 544 -18.79 -5.83 -27.91
N GLN A 545 -18.75 -4.97 -28.92
CA GLN A 545 -18.84 -5.34 -30.33
C GLN A 545 -17.44 -5.44 -30.97
N ALA A 546 -17.39 -5.93 -32.19
CA ALA A 546 -16.16 -5.94 -32.97
C ALA A 546 -15.54 -4.54 -33.12
N SER A 547 -16.37 -3.49 -33.19
CA SER A 547 -15.90 -2.09 -33.20
C SER A 547 -15.08 -1.67 -31.97
N ASP A 548 -15.24 -2.35 -30.83
CA ASP A 548 -14.47 -2.08 -29.62
C ASP A 548 -13.13 -2.85 -29.58
N LEU A 549 -13.06 -4.01 -30.23
CA LEU A 549 -11.94 -4.96 -30.18
C LEU A 549 -11.06 -4.93 -31.43
N ASP A 550 -11.66 -4.79 -32.62
CA ASP A 550 -10.92 -4.80 -33.90
C ASP A 550 -9.88 -3.69 -34.01
N PRO A 551 -10.17 -2.42 -33.66
CA PRO A 551 -9.19 -1.33 -33.70
C PRO A 551 -7.98 -1.58 -32.79
N LEU A 552 -8.19 -2.36 -31.73
CA LEU A 552 -7.15 -2.76 -30.78
C LEU A 552 -6.41 -4.04 -31.22
N GLY A 553 -6.84 -4.67 -32.32
CA GLY A 553 -6.22 -5.87 -32.88
C GLY A 553 -6.67 -7.19 -32.26
N TYR A 554 -7.88 -7.24 -31.74
CA TYR A 554 -8.50 -8.45 -31.16
C TYR A 554 -9.78 -8.85 -31.89
N PRO A 555 -9.73 -9.16 -33.21
CA PRO A 555 -10.93 -9.49 -34.02
C PRO A 555 -11.61 -10.79 -33.58
N ASP A 556 -10.84 -11.72 -32.97
CA ASP A 556 -11.37 -12.98 -32.46
C ASP A 556 -11.86 -12.87 -31.00
N GLY A 557 -11.96 -11.64 -30.46
CA GLY A 557 -12.30 -11.38 -29.07
C GLY A 557 -11.06 -11.20 -28.17
N ARG A 558 -11.28 -11.00 -26.88
CA ARG A 558 -10.19 -10.82 -25.91
C ARG A 558 -9.24 -12.01 -25.85
N PRO A 559 -7.95 -11.85 -25.51
CA PRO A 559 -7.09 -12.99 -25.25
C PRO A 559 -7.57 -13.75 -24.00
N GLU A 560 -7.75 -15.06 -24.10
CA GLU A 560 -8.22 -15.88 -22.96
C GLU A 560 -7.25 -15.86 -21.80
N THR A 561 -5.94 -15.88 -22.08
CA THR A 561 -4.87 -15.90 -21.08
C THR A 561 -3.88 -14.79 -21.33
N TYR A 562 -3.24 -14.34 -20.24
CA TYR A 562 -2.05 -13.50 -20.30
C TYR A 562 -0.88 -14.17 -19.56
N LYS A 563 0.32 -13.96 -20.10
CA LYS A 563 1.54 -14.63 -19.64
C LYS A 563 2.14 -13.88 -18.44
N SER A 564 3.01 -14.58 -17.72
CA SER A 564 3.92 -13.99 -16.73
C SER A 564 4.71 -12.83 -17.31
N ASP A 565 4.84 -11.77 -16.55
CA ASP A 565 5.83 -10.73 -16.80
C ASP A 565 7.02 -10.88 -15.86
N SER A 566 8.15 -10.28 -16.22
CA SER A 566 9.35 -10.37 -15.40
C SER A 566 10.22 -9.13 -15.52
N VAL A 567 10.98 -8.87 -14.47
CA VAL A 567 12.00 -7.82 -14.44
C VAL A 567 13.37 -8.40 -14.17
N TRP A 568 14.39 -7.80 -14.79
CA TRP A 568 15.77 -7.86 -14.35
C TRP A 568 16.17 -6.50 -13.80
N SER A 569 16.69 -6.47 -12.58
CA SER A 569 17.23 -5.27 -11.96
C SER A 569 18.74 -5.40 -11.80
N TYR A 570 19.45 -4.37 -12.22
CA TYR A 570 20.87 -4.16 -12.00
C TYR A 570 21.02 -2.95 -11.10
N GLU A 571 21.65 -3.13 -9.96
CA GLU A 571 21.82 -2.11 -8.93
C GLU A 571 23.27 -2.06 -8.48
N ALA A 572 23.77 -0.83 -8.24
CA ALA A 572 25.02 -0.57 -7.53
C ALA A 572 24.76 0.50 -6.45
N GLY A 573 25.34 0.31 -5.29
CA GLY A 573 25.11 1.21 -4.17
C GLY A 573 26.27 1.32 -3.21
N VAL A 574 26.12 2.31 -2.31
CA VAL A 574 27.05 2.62 -1.23
C VAL A 574 26.28 2.77 0.08
N LYS A 575 26.87 2.26 1.16
CA LYS A 575 26.45 2.54 2.52
C LYS A 575 27.68 3.01 3.30
N SER A 576 27.58 4.19 3.89
CA SER A 576 28.72 4.86 4.49
C SER A 576 28.31 5.55 5.78
N ARG A 577 29.15 5.43 6.80
CA ARG A 577 29.09 6.20 8.04
C ARG A 577 30.38 6.97 8.20
N THR A 578 30.29 8.28 8.19
CA THR A 578 31.41 9.20 8.25
C THR A 578 31.24 10.22 9.36
N LEU A 579 32.21 11.12 9.53
CA LEU A 579 32.21 12.15 10.57
C LEU A 579 32.02 11.56 11.99
N GLY A 580 32.71 10.47 12.30
CA GLY A 580 32.59 9.80 13.59
C GLY A 580 31.20 9.19 13.84
N GLY A 581 30.49 8.74 12.78
CA GLY A 581 29.16 8.18 12.86
C GLY A 581 28.02 9.21 12.78
N ARG A 582 28.34 10.50 12.74
CA ARG A 582 27.33 11.58 12.66
C ARG A 582 26.62 11.69 11.33
N LEU A 583 27.24 11.21 10.24
CA LEU A 583 26.65 11.21 8.90
C LEU A 583 26.53 9.78 8.38
N SER A 584 25.30 9.34 8.15
CA SER A 584 24.96 8.11 7.45
C SER A 584 24.48 8.42 6.04
N VAL A 585 25.06 7.76 5.04
CA VAL A 585 24.71 7.90 3.63
C VAL A 585 24.39 6.53 3.06
N GLN A 586 23.21 6.36 2.49
CA GLN A 586 22.83 5.18 1.73
C GLN A 586 22.37 5.64 0.34
N GLY A 587 23.09 5.24 -0.69
CA GLY A 587 22.79 5.62 -2.07
C GLY A 587 22.82 4.41 -2.99
N SER A 588 21.92 4.36 -3.96
CA SER A 588 21.93 3.37 -5.02
C SER A 588 21.51 3.95 -6.35
N VAL A 589 22.11 3.43 -7.43
CA VAL A 589 21.69 3.65 -8.81
C VAL A 589 21.20 2.35 -9.40
N TYR A 590 20.17 2.39 -10.23
CA TYR A 590 19.57 1.19 -10.76
C TYR A 590 19.13 1.30 -12.21
N GLN A 591 19.08 0.14 -12.89
CA GLN A 591 18.36 -0.09 -14.13
C GLN A 591 17.49 -1.32 -13.98
N ILE A 592 16.21 -1.22 -14.34
CA ILE A 592 15.25 -2.31 -14.34
C ILE A 592 14.70 -2.47 -15.76
N ASP A 593 14.88 -3.66 -16.33
CA ASP A 593 14.31 -4.04 -17.62
C ASP A 593 13.07 -4.92 -17.39
N TRP A 594 11.90 -4.42 -17.79
CA TRP A 594 10.60 -5.07 -17.61
C TRP A 594 10.07 -5.60 -18.92
N LYS A 595 9.70 -6.88 -18.98
CA LYS A 595 9.26 -7.59 -20.19
C LYS A 595 7.88 -8.20 -20.02
N ASN A 596 7.10 -8.22 -21.12
CA ASN A 596 5.75 -8.79 -21.18
C ASN A 596 4.77 -8.15 -20.16
N ILE A 597 4.80 -6.84 -20.02
CA ILE A 597 4.08 -6.09 -19.00
C ILE A 597 2.58 -6.41 -19.05
N GLN A 598 2.00 -6.86 -17.94
CA GLN A 598 0.57 -7.06 -17.82
C GLN A 598 -0.10 -5.71 -17.53
N GLN A 599 -1.04 -5.32 -18.38
CA GLN A 599 -1.84 -4.11 -18.21
C GLN A 599 -3.30 -4.35 -18.51
N VAL A 600 -4.17 -3.54 -17.91
CA VAL A 600 -5.59 -3.47 -18.23
C VAL A 600 -5.75 -2.76 -19.59
N VAL A 601 -6.54 -3.36 -20.46
CA VAL A 601 -7.05 -2.75 -21.68
C VAL A 601 -8.53 -2.49 -21.45
N GLY A 602 -8.91 -1.22 -21.29
CA GLY A 602 -10.30 -0.79 -21.16
C GLY A 602 -10.99 -0.73 -22.53
N LEU A 603 -12.23 -1.17 -22.56
CA LEU A 603 -13.14 -1.10 -23.73
C LEU A 603 -14.15 0.01 -23.43
N GLY A 604 -13.77 1.24 -23.75
CA GLY A 604 -14.55 2.43 -23.40
C GLY A 604 -15.98 2.42 -23.96
N GLY A 605 -16.20 1.84 -25.16
CA GLY A 605 -17.52 1.78 -25.79
C GLY A 605 -18.53 0.86 -25.07
N CYS A 606 -18.05 -0.13 -24.31
CA CYS A 606 -18.91 -1.12 -23.68
C CYS A 606 -18.72 -1.26 -22.15
N GLY A 607 -17.76 -0.52 -21.57
CA GLY A 607 -17.52 -0.50 -20.11
C GLY A 607 -16.81 -1.73 -19.55
N PHE A 608 -16.37 -2.68 -20.38
CA PHE A 608 -15.60 -3.86 -19.99
C PHE A 608 -14.10 -3.64 -20.10
N GLN A 609 -13.32 -4.60 -19.60
CA GLN A 609 -11.87 -4.57 -19.66
C GLN A 609 -11.28 -6.00 -19.65
N PHE A 610 -10.08 -6.15 -20.16
CA PHE A 610 -9.29 -7.37 -20.05
C PHE A 610 -7.81 -7.06 -19.79
N THR A 611 -7.04 -8.07 -19.40
CA THR A 611 -5.60 -7.93 -19.21
C THR A 611 -4.85 -8.44 -20.45
N ALA A 612 -3.89 -7.66 -20.94
CA ALA A 612 -2.99 -8.07 -22.02
C ALA A 612 -1.51 -7.90 -21.60
N ASN A 613 -0.61 -8.59 -22.31
CA ASN A 613 0.83 -8.36 -22.18
C ASN A 613 1.26 -7.29 -23.18
N LEU A 614 1.65 -6.11 -22.71
CA LEU A 614 1.98 -4.94 -23.53
C LEU A 614 3.47 -4.65 -23.50
N GLY A 615 4.22 -5.15 -24.47
CA GLY A 615 5.61 -4.75 -24.77
C GLY A 615 6.61 -4.87 -23.62
N SER A 616 7.56 -3.96 -23.62
CA SER A 616 8.61 -3.85 -22.61
C SER A 616 8.81 -2.41 -22.14
N ALA A 617 9.34 -2.24 -20.92
CA ALA A 617 9.70 -0.95 -20.37
C ALA A 617 11.06 -1.02 -19.67
N ARG A 618 11.69 0.14 -19.53
CA ARG A 618 12.93 0.31 -18.77
C ARG A 618 12.76 1.44 -17.76
N SER A 619 13.11 1.12 -16.51
CA SER A 619 13.21 2.12 -15.44
C SER A 619 14.68 2.33 -15.08
N ARG A 620 15.09 3.59 -14.98
CA ARG A 620 16.42 4.01 -14.51
C ARG A 620 16.26 5.10 -13.48
N GLY A 621 17.11 5.07 -12.48
CA GLY A 621 17.05 6.08 -11.44
C GLY A 621 18.07 5.89 -10.35
N PHE A 622 17.86 6.64 -9.27
CA PHE A 622 18.64 6.52 -8.05
C PHE A 622 17.76 6.74 -6.83
N ASP A 623 18.20 6.19 -5.70
CA ASP A 623 17.67 6.45 -4.37
C ASP A 623 18.82 6.93 -3.49
N LEU A 624 18.57 7.95 -2.70
CA LEU A 624 19.52 8.51 -1.73
C LEU A 624 18.80 8.69 -0.39
N GLN A 625 19.44 8.28 0.67
CA GLN A 625 19.02 8.48 2.05
C GLN A 625 20.18 9.01 2.85
N LEU A 626 19.96 10.12 3.56
CA LEU A 626 20.93 10.83 4.37
C LEU A 626 20.37 11.00 5.78
N ASP A 627 21.15 10.63 6.79
CA ASP A 627 20.89 10.93 8.18
C ASP A 627 22.10 11.68 8.72
N TYR A 628 21.91 12.93 9.16
CA TYR A 628 22.99 13.78 9.60
C TYR A 628 22.70 14.42 10.95
N ARG A 629 23.47 14.06 11.97
CA ARG A 629 23.52 14.76 13.25
C ARG A 629 24.46 15.95 13.12
N VAL A 630 23.91 17.11 12.76
CA VAL A 630 24.66 18.35 12.49
C VAL A 630 25.34 18.83 13.76
N THR A 631 24.61 18.84 14.88
CA THR A 631 25.06 19.02 16.25
C THR A 631 24.49 17.90 17.10
N ASP A 632 24.81 17.84 18.38
CA ASP A 632 24.24 16.83 19.28
C ASP A 632 22.73 16.99 19.44
N ASP A 633 22.24 18.23 19.27
CA ASP A 633 20.84 18.61 19.44
C ASP A 633 20.10 18.81 18.09
N PHE A 634 20.77 18.81 16.94
CA PHE A 634 20.16 19.09 15.64
C PHE A 634 20.42 17.97 14.64
N THR A 635 19.34 17.35 14.20
CA THR A 635 19.34 16.25 13.22
C THR A 635 18.65 16.69 11.94
N LEU A 636 19.26 16.39 10.79
CA LEU A 636 18.73 16.56 9.45
C LEU A 636 18.69 15.20 8.76
N GLN A 637 17.53 14.84 8.19
CA GLN A 637 17.36 13.63 7.40
C GLN A 637 16.81 14.01 6.03
N ALA A 638 17.25 13.32 4.99
CA ALA A 638 16.74 13.54 3.63
C ALA A 638 16.63 12.23 2.88
N GLU A 639 15.50 12.01 2.24
CA GLU A 639 15.24 10.90 1.32
C GLU A 639 14.93 11.46 -0.06
N VAL A 640 15.67 11.03 -1.09
CA VAL A 640 15.52 11.50 -2.46
C VAL A 640 15.43 10.30 -3.40
N GLY A 641 14.36 10.24 -4.18
CA GLY A 641 14.18 9.25 -5.24
C GLY A 641 14.00 9.91 -6.60
N TYR A 642 14.73 9.43 -7.60
CA TYR A 642 14.51 9.78 -9.00
C TYR A 642 14.20 8.53 -9.81
N THR A 643 13.11 8.57 -10.58
CA THR A 643 12.65 7.44 -11.40
C THR A 643 12.30 7.93 -12.80
N ASN A 644 12.90 7.31 -13.82
CA ASN A 644 12.56 7.51 -15.23
C ASN A 644 12.22 6.16 -15.86
N ALA A 645 10.92 5.83 -15.87
CA ALA A 645 10.39 4.59 -16.39
C ALA A 645 9.64 4.81 -17.69
N LYS A 646 10.08 4.18 -18.79
CA LYS A 646 9.55 4.36 -20.15
C LYS A 646 9.32 3.04 -20.86
N PHE A 647 8.27 2.99 -21.66
CA PHE A 647 8.07 1.93 -22.63
C PHE A 647 9.13 2.00 -23.73
N LEU A 648 9.65 0.84 -24.13
CA LEU A 648 10.72 0.71 -25.12
C LEU A 648 10.20 0.45 -26.53
N ASP A 649 8.97 0.00 -26.64
CA ASP A 649 8.36 -0.43 -27.89
C ASP A 649 6.99 0.22 -28.08
N THR A 650 6.62 0.53 -29.31
CA THR A 650 5.22 0.79 -29.66
C THR A 650 4.51 -0.54 -29.78
N PHE A 651 3.44 -0.74 -29.00
CA PHE A 651 2.71 -1.99 -28.94
C PHE A 651 1.29 -1.84 -29.47
N PHE A 652 0.98 -2.66 -30.45
CA PHE A 652 -0.35 -2.87 -31.00
C PHE A 652 -0.94 -4.13 -30.38
N GLY A 653 -2.24 -4.15 -30.07
CA GLY A 653 -2.88 -5.31 -29.44
C GLY A 653 -2.83 -6.57 -30.30
N GLY A 654 -2.83 -6.41 -31.62
CA GLY A 654 -2.74 -7.48 -32.60
C GLY A 654 -2.30 -6.98 -33.98
N PRO A 655 -2.12 -7.89 -34.94
CA PRO A 655 -1.58 -7.55 -36.27
C PRO A 655 -2.49 -6.68 -37.13
N LEU A 656 -3.78 -6.64 -36.81
CA LEU A 656 -4.77 -5.82 -37.51
C LEU A 656 -5.08 -4.49 -36.78
N ALA A 657 -4.44 -4.23 -35.64
CA ALA A 657 -4.64 -3.01 -34.87
C ALA A 657 -4.26 -1.78 -35.69
N THR A 658 -5.15 -0.80 -35.68
CA THR A 658 -4.96 0.48 -36.39
C THR A 658 -4.36 1.57 -35.51
N VAL A 659 -4.50 1.41 -34.18
CA VAL A 659 -3.95 2.33 -33.18
C VAL A 659 -3.15 1.56 -32.14
N PRO A 660 -2.04 2.09 -31.64
CA PRO A 660 -1.28 1.46 -30.58
C PRO A 660 -2.01 1.55 -29.23
N LEU A 661 -1.77 0.58 -28.36
CA LEU A 661 -2.18 0.63 -26.95
C LEU A 661 -1.16 1.39 -26.12
N VAL A 662 0.11 1.33 -26.56
CA VAL A 662 1.24 2.01 -25.93
C VAL A 662 2.18 2.47 -27.04
N THR A 663 2.70 3.69 -26.96
CA THR A 663 3.71 4.23 -27.89
C THR A 663 5.09 4.26 -27.22
N GLU A 664 6.13 3.91 -27.98
CA GLU A 664 7.53 4.03 -27.55
C GLU A 664 7.79 5.43 -26.95
N GLY A 665 8.45 5.45 -25.79
CA GLY A 665 8.74 6.66 -25.04
C GLY A 665 7.63 7.13 -24.10
N ASN A 666 6.41 6.51 -24.12
CA ASN A 666 5.42 6.76 -23.08
C ASN A 666 6.00 6.41 -21.72
N HIS A 667 5.71 7.22 -20.72
CA HIS A 667 6.11 6.95 -19.34
C HIS A 667 5.14 5.99 -18.66
N VAL A 668 5.68 5.10 -17.87
CA VAL A 668 4.90 4.40 -16.84
C VAL A 668 4.46 5.44 -15.82
N THR A 669 3.20 5.38 -15.37
CA THR A 669 2.62 6.38 -14.45
C THR A 669 3.38 6.36 -13.11
N THR A 670 4.28 7.33 -12.96
CA THR A 670 5.11 7.51 -11.76
C THR A 670 5.74 8.91 -11.80
N PRO A 671 5.63 9.72 -10.74
CA PRO A 671 6.30 11.01 -10.68
C PRO A 671 7.82 10.82 -10.72
N PRO A 672 8.56 11.67 -11.44
CA PRO A 672 10.01 11.49 -11.61
C PRO A 672 10.79 11.73 -10.32
N TRP A 673 10.34 12.61 -9.44
CA TRP A 673 11.01 12.94 -8.20
C TRP A 673 10.11 12.75 -6.98
N THR A 674 10.66 12.13 -5.95
CA THR A 674 10.14 12.08 -4.59
C THR A 674 11.23 12.58 -3.64
N VAL A 675 10.91 13.54 -2.78
CA VAL A 675 11.86 14.13 -1.83
C VAL A 675 11.15 14.27 -0.50
N SER A 676 11.78 13.78 0.58
CA SER A 676 11.36 14.05 1.96
C SER A 676 12.55 14.61 2.73
N VAL A 677 12.34 15.68 3.47
CA VAL A 677 13.36 16.31 4.30
C VAL A 677 12.78 16.50 5.70
N HIS A 678 13.51 16.06 6.70
CA HIS A 678 13.12 16.14 8.10
C HIS A 678 14.21 16.86 8.90
N ALA A 679 13.84 17.86 9.65
CA ALA A 679 14.73 18.60 10.53
C ALA A 679 14.16 18.57 11.96
N GLN A 680 14.96 18.19 12.93
CA GLN A 680 14.59 18.15 14.34
C GLN A 680 15.66 18.83 15.19
N HIS A 681 15.22 19.68 16.08
CA HIS A 681 16.06 20.28 17.12
C HIS A 681 15.54 19.90 18.49
N GLU A 682 16.42 19.40 19.34
CA GLU A 682 16.14 18.98 20.71
C GLU A 682 16.68 20.02 21.69
N PHE A 683 15.98 20.23 22.79
CA PHE A 683 16.33 21.18 23.83
C PHE A 683 16.30 20.42 25.16
N SER A 684 17.45 20.10 25.72
CA SER A 684 17.53 19.53 27.07
C SER A 684 17.19 20.62 28.09
N LEU A 685 16.06 20.47 28.74
CA LEU A 685 15.55 21.43 29.71
C LEU A 685 16.03 21.11 31.14
N ARG A 686 16.12 19.79 31.44
CA ARG A 686 16.64 19.21 32.72
C ARG A 686 17.26 17.85 32.41
N GLU A 687 17.83 17.18 33.41
CA GLU A 687 18.53 15.88 33.21
C GLU A 687 17.65 14.78 32.57
N GLU A 688 16.33 14.82 32.74
CA GLU A 688 15.39 13.81 32.26
C GLU A 688 14.29 14.40 31.35
N ASP A 689 14.36 15.72 31.05
CA ASP A 689 13.29 16.42 30.31
C ASP A 689 13.84 17.01 29.02
N ASP A 690 13.28 16.59 27.88
CA ASP A 690 13.64 17.13 26.58
C ASP A 690 12.39 17.74 25.90
N ALA A 691 12.58 18.89 25.28
CA ALA A 691 11.63 19.44 24.31
C ALA A 691 12.20 19.31 22.90
N TYR A 692 11.34 19.24 21.90
CA TYR A 692 11.81 19.24 20.52
C TYR A 692 10.90 20.04 19.59
N LEU A 693 11.53 20.58 18.54
CA LEU A 693 10.84 21.16 17.39
C LEU A 693 11.22 20.36 16.16
N ARG A 694 10.23 20.01 15.36
CA ARG A 694 10.40 19.23 14.15
C ARG A 694 9.66 19.86 12.97
N ALA A 695 10.30 19.82 11.80
CA ALA A 695 9.70 20.19 10.51
C ALA A 695 9.93 19.05 9.51
N ASP A 696 8.87 18.63 8.84
CA ASP A 696 8.88 17.60 7.81
C ASP A 696 8.35 18.18 6.51
N PHE A 697 9.12 18.10 5.43
CA PHE A 697 8.73 18.58 4.10
C PHE A 697 8.77 17.44 3.10
N ASP A 698 7.61 17.14 2.50
CA ASP A 698 7.44 16.11 1.47
C ASP A 698 7.13 16.76 0.12
N TYR A 699 7.84 16.32 -0.90
CA TYR A 699 7.66 16.75 -2.28
C TYR A 699 7.50 15.57 -3.23
N ARG A 700 6.44 15.59 -4.01
CA ARG A 700 6.22 14.72 -5.16
C ARG A 700 6.12 15.58 -6.41
N ALA A 701 6.97 15.31 -7.41
CA ALA A 701 7.02 16.13 -8.61
C ALA A 701 5.75 15.97 -9.46
N HIS A 702 5.44 17.01 -10.21
CA HIS A 702 4.48 16.94 -11.30
C HIS A 702 4.89 15.87 -12.34
N GLN A 703 3.95 15.10 -12.80
CA GLN A 703 4.11 14.16 -13.91
C GLN A 703 4.05 14.97 -15.23
N SER A 704 5.19 15.32 -15.81
CA SER A 704 5.24 16.16 -17.03
C SER A 704 5.20 15.35 -18.33
N SER A 705 5.27 14.03 -18.26
CA SER A 705 5.47 13.16 -19.42
C SER A 705 4.18 12.46 -19.83
N LEU A 706 4.02 12.19 -21.13
CA LEU A 706 2.87 11.45 -21.64
C LEU A 706 2.88 10.01 -21.16
N THR A 707 1.81 9.62 -20.49
CA THR A 707 1.48 8.21 -20.20
C THR A 707 0.61 7.64 -21.33
N PRO A 708 0.42 6.31 -21.41
CA PRO A 708 -0.45 5.74 -22.45
C PRO A 708 -1.84 6.36 -22.50
N GLY A 709 -2.46 6.65 -21.36
CA GLY A 709 -3.80 7.26 -21.29
C GLY A 709 -3.86 8.75 -21.63
N LEU A 710 -2.71 9.44 -21.76
CA LEU A 710 -2.61 10.85 -22.11
C LEU A 710 -2.01 11.09 -23.48
N ASP A 711 -1.53 10.05 -24.16
CA ASP A 711 -0.92 10.16 -25.48
C ASP A 711 -2.00 10.06 -26.57
N PRO A 712 -2.25 11.15 -27.36
CA PRO A 712 -3.29 11.14 -28.37
C PRO A 712 -3.06 10.14 -29.52
N ARG A 713 -1.90 9.52 -29.60
CA ARG A 713 -1.59 8.45 -30.57
C ARG A 713 -2.16 7.09 -30.16
N ASN A 714 -2.51 6.91 -28.89
CA ASN A 714 -2.97 5.62 -28.35
C ASN A 714 -4.48 5.50 -28.38
N GLY A 715 -4.99 4.27 -28.55
CA GLY A 715 -6.42 3.98 -28.60
C GLY A 715 -7.19 4.11 -27.28
N GLY A 716 -6.48 4.19 -26.13
CA GLY A 716 -7.06 4.38 -24.81
C GLY A 716 -6.88 5.80 -24.25
N VAL A 717 -6.64 6.80 -25.12
CA VAL A 717 -6.45 8.18 -24.68
C VAL A 717 -7.74 8.78 -24.14
N ASP A 718 -7.64 9.45 -22.99
CA ASP A 718 -8.67 10.37 -22.50
C ASP A 718 -8.11 11.80 -22.61
N PRO A 719 -8.58 12.58 -23.62
CA PRO A 719 -8.05 13.92 -23.87
C PRO A 719 -8.43 14.93 -22.77
N THR A 720 -9.33 14.56 -21.90
CA THR A 720 -9.81 15.42 -20.81
C THR A 720 -8.99 15.26 -19.53
N LEU A 721 -8.23 14.17 -19.40
CA LEU A 721 -7.33 13.97 -18.27
C LEU A 721 -6.09 14.87 -18.38
N SER A 722 -5.56 15.21 -17.23
CA SER A 722 -4.30 15.95 -17.09
C SER A 722 -3.33 15.21 -16.16
N ASN A 723 -2.07 15.50 -16.29
CA ASN A 723 -1.03 14.97 -15.41
C ASN A 723 -1.24 15.45 -13.96
N ALA A 724 -0.92 14.57 -13.00
CA ALA A 724 -1.00 14.90 -11.59
C ALA A 724 -0.11 16.09 -11.23
N PRO A 725 -0.63 17.09 -10.49
CA PRO A 725 0.16 18.24 -10.06
C PRO A 725 1.26 17.83 -9.07
N ALA A 726 2.20 18.75 -8.85
CA ALA A 726 3.17 18.55 -7.78
C ALA A 726 2.51 18.66 -6.41
N ILE A 727 2.88 17.77 -5.49
CA ILE A 727 2.44 17.81 -4.09
C ILE A 727 3.60 18.33 -3.24
N ARG A 728 3.32 19.30 -2.37
CA ARG A 728 4.23 19.89 -1.40
C ARG A 728 3.53 19.91 -0.04
N ALA A 729 3.95 19.08 0.89
CA ALA A 729 3.39 19.04 2.22
C ALA A 729 4.44 19.46 3.24
N LEU A 730 4.12 20.45 4.07
CA LEU A 730 4.93 20.85 5.22
C LEU A 730 4.17 20.48 6.48
N SER A 731 4.81 19.73 7.38
CA SER A 731 4.28 19.41 8.69
C SER A 731 5.22 19.94 9.77
N LEU A 732 4.65 20.50 10.84
CA LEU A 732 5.38 21.02 11.99
C LEU A 732 4.93 20.29 13.26
N ARG A 733 5.87 20.02 14.15
CA ARG A 733 5.58 19.39 15.44
C ARG A 733 6.44 20.01 16.53
N ALA A 734 5.83 20.25 17.69
CA ALA A 734 6.52 20.62 18.91
C ALA A 734 6.15 19.63 20.00
N GLY A 735 7.12 19.09 20.70
CA GLY A 735 6.91 18.07 21.73
C GLY A 735 7.75 18.26 22.96
N TYR A 736 7.30 17.60 24.02
CA TYR A 736 7.97 17.54 25.32
C TYR A 736 7.97 16.10 25.81
N ARG A 737 9.16 15.60 26.14
CA ARG A 737 9.40 14.24 26.66
C ARG A 737 9.78 14.30 28.12
N LEU A 738 9.12 13.48 28.93
CA LEU A 738 9.33 13.34 30.37
C LEU A 738 9.07 11.91 30.82
N ASN A 739 10.07 11.23 31.39
CA ASN A 739 9.89 9.89 31.99
C ASN A 739 9.15 8.89 31.06
N GLY A 740 9.54 8.81 29.78
CA GLY A 740 8.94 7.93 28.79
C GLY A 740 7.59 8.42 28.22
N ILE A 741 7.06 9.55 28.68
CA ILE A 741 5.86 10.23 28.13
C ILE A 741 6.32 11.22 27.08
N ASP A 742 5.77 11.16 25.87
CA ASP A 742 5.91 12.16 24.79
C ASP A 742 4.57 12.87 24.60
N LEU A 743 4.54 14.17 24.86
CA LEU A 743 3.38 15.03 24.61
C LEU A 743 3.74 15.97 23.47
N SER A 744 2.99 15.95 22.39
CA SER A 744 3.28 16.81 21.25
C SER A 744 2.02 17.46 20.65
N MET A 745 2.21 18.63 20.07
CA MET A 745 1.25 19.31 19.20
C MET A 745 1.80 19.32 17.78
N PHE A 746 0.91 19.22 16.81
CA PHE A 746 1.30 19.21 15.40
C PHE A 746 0.36 20.00 14.51
N ALA A 747 0.91 20.42 13.37
CA ALA A 747 0.18 20.97 12.24
C ALA A 747 0.65 20.26 10.96
N ASN A 748 -0.21 19.49 10.33
CA ASN A 748 0.07 18.82 9.06
C ASN A 748 -0.47 19.64 7.89
N ASN A 749 0.20 19.56 6.73
CA ASN A 749 -0.12 20.34 5.53
C ASN A 749 -0.27 21.84 5.85
N VAL A 750 0.72 22.43 6.54
CA VAL A 750 0.73 23.85 6.96
C VAL A 750 0.59 24.79 5.77
N LEU A 751 1.10 24.39 4.60
CA LEU A 751 0.97 25.14 3.34
C LEU A 751 -0.45 25.13 2.79
N ASP A 752 -1.33 24.31 3.37
CA ASP A 752 -2.72 24.13 2.97
C ASP A 752 -2.89 23.88 1.48
N GLN A 753 -2.00 23.04 0.95
CA GLN A 753 -2.05 22.72 -0.46
C GLN A 753 -3.25 21.81 -0.74
N ALA A 754 -4.27 22.34 -1.36
CA ALA A 754 -5.43 21.63 -1.84
C ALA A 754 -5.22 21.19 -3.28
N VAL A 755 -4.67 19.99 -3.47
CA VAL A 755 -4.43 19.40 -4.80
C VAL A 755 -4.87 17.95 -4.81
N TRP A 756 -5.20 17.47 -6.00
CA TRP A 756 -5.51 16.05 -6.18
C TRP A 756 -4.24 15.22 -6.37
N SER A 757 -4.23 14.04 -5.77
CA SER A 757 -3.14 13.07 -5.88
C SER A 757 -3.38 12.07 -7.01
N SER A 758 -4.64 11.75 -7.28
CA SER A 758 -5.10 10.94 -8.42
C SER A 758 -6.45 11.45 -8.88
N ARG A 759 -6.74 11.30 -10.17
CA ARG A 759 -7.98 11.73 -10.80
C ARG A 759 -8.42 10.71 -11.83
N ARG A 760 -9.73 10.46 -11.92
CA ARG A 760 -10.35 9.61 -12.93
C ARG A 760 -11.67 10.19 -13.41
N ALA A 761 -12.07 9.87 -14.63
CA ALA A 761 -13.38 10.21 -15.13
C ALA A 761 -14.48 9.51 -14.31
N ARG A 762 -15.59 10.19 -14.10
CA ARG A 762 -16.77 9.67 -13.41
C ARG A 762 -17.68 8.87 -14.33
N ASP A 763 -17.75 9.28 -15.57
CA ASP A 763 -18.58 8.73 -16.61
C ASP A 763 -17.74 8.01 -17.68
N ASN A 764 -18.43 7.25 -18.54
CA ASN A 764 -17.80 6.52 -19.62
C ASN A 764 -17.66 7.43 -20.86
N ASN A 765 -16.46 7.57 -21.42
CA ASN A 765 -16.15 8.20 -22.71
C ASN A 765 -16.30 9.72 -22.90
N ASN A 766 -17.04 10.45 -22.07
CA ASN A 766 -17.22 11.89 -22.18
C ASN A 766 -17.17 12.54 -20.81
N ALA A 767 -16.02 12.46 -20.16
CA ALA A 767 -15.87 12.94 -18.81
C ALA A 767 -16.34 14.40 -18.66
N THR A 768 -17.49 14.56 -18.03
CA THR A 768 -18.02 15.85 -17.59
C THR A 768 -17.68 16.14 -16.15
N ILE A 769 -17.47 15.11 -15.38
CA ILE A 769 -17.13 15.20 -13.95
C ILE A 769 -15.98 14.23 -13.66
N TYR A 770 -14.95 14.71 -12.95
CA TYR A 770 -13.87 13.89 -12.42
C TYR A 770 -14.06 13.60 -10.94
N ARG A 771 -13.65 12.39 -10.56
CA ARG A 771 -13.41 12.01 -9.17
C ARG A 771 -11.93 12.19 -8.85
N SER A 772 -11.64 12.91 -7.80
CA SER A 772 -10.29 13.28 -7.38
C SER A 772 -10.04 12.91 -5.93
N ASN A 773 -8.96 12.17 -5.67
CA ASN A 773 -8.44 12.01 -4.31
C ASN A 773 -7.66 13.27 -3.94
N ILE A 774 -8.09 13.94 -2.91
CA ILE A 774 -7.52 15.20 -2.43
C ILE A 774 -6.51 14.92 -1.33
N VAL A 775 -5.41 15.66 -1.34
CA VAL A 775 -4.51 15.74 -0.18
C VAL A 775 -5.31 16.33 0.99
N ARG A 776 -5.28 15.63 2.15
CA ARG A 776 -6.01 16.08 3.35
C ARG A 776 -5.68 17.55 3.66
N PRO A 777 -6.67 18.42 3.90
CA PRO A 777 -6.46 19.83 4.26
C PRO A 777 -5.63 19.98 5.54
N ARG A 778 -5.25 21.19 5.84
CA ARG A 778 -4.51 21.53 7.05
C ARG A 778 -5.16 20.91 8.28
N THR A 779 -4.37 20.21 9.08
CA THR A 779 -4.87 19.47 10.25
C THR A 779 -4.01 19.79 11.46
N PHE A 780 -4.64 20.22 12.55
CA PHE A 780 -4.00 20.51 13.84
C PHE A 780 -4.36 19.44 14.85
N GLY A 781 -3.43 19.06 15.69
CA GLY A 781 -3.73 18.06 16.70
C GLY A 781 -2.71 18.01 17.84
N VAL A 782 -3.05 17.17 18.81
CA VAL A 782 -2.21 16.85 19.96
C VAL A 782 -2.09 15.35 20.09
N THR A 783 -0.90 14.87 20.43
CA THR A 783 -0.61 13.44 20.63
C THR A 783 0.01 13.25 22.02
N ALA A 784 -0.37 12.19 22.70
CA ALA A 784 0.26 11.70 23.91
C ALA A 784 0.69 10.24 23.69
N ALA A 785 1.96 9.94 23.92
CA ALA A 785 2.51 8.58 23.85
C ALA A 785 3.27 8.27 25.13
N TYR A 786 3.21 7.01 25.58
CA TYR A 786 3.96 6.52 26.74
C TYR A 786 4.54 5.15 26.44
N ARG A 787 5.85 5.00 26.73
CA ARG A 787 6.58 3.73 26.60
C ARG A 787 7.35 3.43 27.87
N PHE A 788 7.36 2.16 28.27
CA PHE A 788 8.11 1.68 29.44
C PHE A 788 8.58 0.23 29.24
#